data_56cb45d44b4e4dff403830a59709a1f0
#
_entry.id   56cb45d44b4e4dff403830a59709a1f0
#
_cell.length_a   1.000
_cell.length_b   1.000
_cell.length_c   1.000
_cell.angle_alpha   90.00
_cell.angle_beta   90.00
_cell.angle_gamma   90.00
#
_symmetry.space_group_name_H-M   'P 1'
#
loop_
_entity.id
_entity.type
_entity.pdbx_description
1 polymer ?
#
loop_
_entity_poly.entity_id
_entity_poly.type
_entity_poly.pdbx_seq_one_letter_code
_entity_poly.pdbx_strand_id
1 'polypeptide(L)'
;MNIVAFSELGAKYTRFVTLDKACNSGRLCVPYRTMSTLPDIETLAINEVAILAKIAQELSVKPAQVSAVISLTQEGCTIPFISRYRKERTGSLDEVQVRDCVHKFESYKNLEERRIEVAKGIHALGKLDETLYSNIAKASTLAELEDLWAPFKKKKKTRGMLAQEKGLTPLAEIMLGKDKAAVDAAAPGFVREDAEHPELSVASAEEAIAGAKDIIAERLSQDIEMRALVKSWYMKTGKLVTKGVGGDKERETSTYQMYWDYSEPLSTLKSHRVLAVNRAEREGALDVTIEVDQEGALERIKEKSFIHNEYHAEALEDGLGRLLSPAVIREIRSDATEYAENHAIEVFSENLKNLLMQPPIKGSRVLGIDPGIRTGTKCACLDETGKFLEYFVINQETKPEESKKLVAAAVKKHAIQIIAVGNGTASHEVQALVADTIAEQGLSCKFTAVDEDGASVYSASDLAREEFPDLDLTIRGAISIGRRLQDPLAELVKIDPKSIGVGLYQHDVNQKKLTEQLDEVVGSVVNKVGVNLNTASHALLKYVSGINLGLARKIVKFREEKGAIRSRTMLTEIPGLGPKAFEQCAGFLKIPESDNELDNTWVHPENYALASEMLALLKAGAEPSREQRAALKEKYGVGDTTLDDILLELKKPNRDPRDDLPPPIMQEGVLQFEDLKEGMKVRGKVKNVVDFGAFVDIGIKESALIHISELSDRHVRDPMEVLKVGDVREFTIISLDYARRRIGLSLKNQGGGAHAGAAAHPETAAAGTSKRVVRVVAKKPAGGESARPAPAPAPRE
;
A
#
# COMPACT_ATOMS: atom_id res chain seq x y z
N MET A 1 30.85 -8.36 -38.11
CA MET A 1 30.13 -7.89 -39.29
C MET A 1 28.66 -7.84 -38.90
N ASN A 2 28.18 -6.76 -38.48
CA ASN A 2 27.33 -5.73 -39.01
C ASN A 2 27.16 -4.61 -37.97
N ILE A 3 28.03 -3.64 -38.04
CA ILE A 3 27.87 -2.31 -37.51
C ILE A 3 27.49 -1.46 -38.74
N VAL A 4 26.22 -1.31 -38.99
CA VAL A 4 25.64 -0.25 -39.84
C VAL A 4 24.15 -0.19 -39.51
N ALA A 5 23.74 0.85 -38.79
CA ALA A 5 22.45 1.51 -38.86
C ALA A 5 22.18 2.39 -37.60
N PHE A 6 23.13 3.31 -37.28
CA PHE A 6 22.87 4.36 -36.28
C PHE A 6 23.50 5.70 -36.71
N SER A 7 23.45 6.02 -37.97
CA SER A 7 24.07 7.26 -38.50
C SER A 7 23.12 8.20 -39.26
N GLU A 8 21.80 8.05 -39.22
CA GLU A 8 20.91 8.95 -39.99
C GLU A 8 19.87 9.73 -39.17
N LEU A 9 19.87 9.67 -37.81
CA LEU A 9 18.97 10.48 -37.00
C LEU A 9 19.67 11.59 -36.17
N GLY A 10 20.96 11.80 -36.42
CA GLY A 10 21.80 12.78 -35.69
C GLY A 10 22.01 14.14 -36.35
N ALA A 11 21.31 14.51 -37.40
CA ALA A 11 21.68 15.67 -38.24
C ALA A 11 20.64 16.80 -38.30
N LYS A 12 19.78 16.98 -37.31
CA LYS A 12 18.82 18.12 -37.32
C LYS A 12 18.84 19.07 -36.14
N TYR A 13 19.67 18.90 -35.13
CA TYR A 13 19.72 19.82 -33.99
C TYR A 13 21.15 20.05 -33.46
N THR A 14 22.05 20.62 -34.29
CA THR A 14 23.26 21.22 -33.76
C THR A 14 23.66 22.39 -34.65
N ARG A 15 23.10 23.57 -34.42
CA ARG A 15 23.73 24.83 -34.81
C ARG A 15 24.38 25.40 -33.59
N PHE A 16 25.65 25.09 -33.41
CA PHE A 16 26.55 25.84 -32.58
C PHE A 16 26.89 27.15 -33.33
N VAL A 17 26.56 28.26 -32.69
CA VAL A 17 27.08 29.59 -33.14
C VAL A 17 28.42 29.80 -32.47
N THR A 18 29.48 29.67 -33.22
CA THR A 18 30.81 30.17 -32.85
C THR A 18 30.77 31.71 -32.80
N LEU A 19 31.09 32.27 -31.65
CA LEU A 19 31.33 33.71 -31.46
C LEU A 19 32.70 34.04 -32.01
N ASP A 20 32.72 34.68 -33.14
CA ASP A 20 33.92 35.34 -33.65
C ASP A 20 34.01 36.76 -33.09
N LYS A 21 35.20 37.10 -32.58
CA LYS A 21 35.55 38.41 -32.09
C LYS A 21 35.68 39.39 -33.28
N ALA A 22 34.91 40.41 -33.29
CA ALA A 22 35.26 41.77 -33.68
C ALA A 22 33.99 42.59 -33.98
N CYS A 23 33.69 43.58 -33.18
CA CYS A 23 33.26 44.87 -33.71
C CYS A 23 33.27 45.95 -32.61
N ASN A 24 34.24 46.79 -32.73
CA ASN A 24 34.39 48.07 -32.05
C ASN A 24 33.61 49.10 -32.90
N SER A 25 32.41 49.48 -32.52
CA SER A 25 31.80 50.75 -32.94
C SER A 25 30.46 50.96 -32.24
N GLY A 26 30.35 52.02 -31.47
CA GLY A 26 29.16 52.33 -30.68
C GLY A 26 27.89 52.58 -31.52
N ARG A 27 26.96 51.72 -31.41
CA ARG A 27 25.54 51.91 -31.66
C ARG A 27 24.72 51.14 -30.63
N LEU A 28 23.72 51.82 -30.05
CA LEU A 28 22.77 51.24 -29.12
C LEU A 28 22.24 49.88 -29.65
N CYS A 29 22.64 48.80 -29.00
CA CYS A 29 21.92 47.53 -29.15
C CYS A 29 20.61 47.61 -28.38
N VAL A 30 19.52 47.68 -29.10
CA VAL A 30 18.19 47.30 -28.59
C VAL A 30 18.27 45.82 -28.18
N PRO A 31 17.86 45.44 -26.97
CA PRO A 31 17.91 44.01 -26.59
C PRO A 31 17.00 43.24 -27.52
N TYR A 32 17.58 42.28 -28.26
CA TYR A 32 16.83 41.27 -28.98
C TYR A 32 15.98 40.52 -27.95
N ARG A 33 14.69 40.83 -27.90
CA ARG A 33 13.72 40.03 -27.21
C ARG A 33 13.70 38.68 -27.93
N THR A 34 14.27 37.65 -27.32
CA THR A 34 14.12 36.30 -27.82
C THR A 34 12.62 36.01 -27.87
N MET A 35 12.06 35.95 -29.05
CA MET A 35 10.71 35.43 -29.24
C MET A 35 10.78 33.95 -28.88
N SER A 36 10.42 33.60 -27.65
CA SER A 36 10.10 32.22 -27.29
C SER A 36 8.71 31.97 -27.89
N THR A 37 8.67 31.24 -28.94
CA THR A 37 7.39 30.76 -29.51
C THR A 37 6.95 29.54 -28.72
N LEU A 38 5.68 29.56 -28.25
CA LEU A 38 5.06 28.35 -27.73
C LEU A 38 5.32 27.19 -28.70
N PRO A 39 5.63 25.99 -28.20
CA PRO A 39 5.75 24.83 -29.08
C PRO A 39 4.42 24.58 -29.77
N ASP A 40 4.43 23.91 -30.90
CA ASP A 40 3.21 23.50 -31.55
C ASP A 40 2.44 22.52 -30.65
N ILE A 41 1.38 23.02 -30.00
CA ILE A 41 0.61 22.33 -28.98
C ILE A 41 -0.09 21.09 -29.55
N GLU A 42 -0.48 21.12 -30.82
CA GLU A 42 -1.18 20.00 -31.47
C GLU A 42 -0.23 18.81 -31.70
N THR A 43 1.07 19.06 -31.85
CA THR A 43 2.08 18.02 -32.09
C THR A 43 2.74 17.49 -30.82
N LEU A 44 2.32 17.93 -29.63
CA LEU A 44 2.86 17.44 -28.37
C LEU A 44 2.66 15.93 -28.25
N ALA A 45 3.74 15.20 -27.99
CA ALA A 45 3.77 13.77 -27.78
C ALA A 45 4.56 13.45 -26.51
N ILE A 46 4.29 12.28 -25.96
CA ILE A 46 4.98 11.78 -24.75
C ILE A 46 6.47 11.58 -25.06
N ASN A 47 7.32 12.16 -24.22
CA ASN A 47 8.76 11.96 -24.32
C ASN A 47 9.19 10.78 -23.42
N GLU A 48 9.03 9.55 -23.93
CA GLU A 48 9.42 8.34 -23.19
C GLU A 48 10.90 8.34 -22.78
N VAL A 49 11.78 8.89 -23.61
CA VAL A 49 13.22 8.95 -23.27
C VAL A 49 13.48 9.78 -22.02
N ALA A 50 12.79 10.91 -21.88
CA ALA A 50 12.88 11.74 -20.69
C ALA A 50 12.32 11.02 -19.45
N ILE A 51 11.20 10.29 -19.61
CA ILE A 51 10.61 9.49 -18.54
C ILE A 51 11.61 8.41 -18.08
N LEU A 52 12.19 7.65 -19.01
CA LEU A 52 13.17 6.60 -18.68
C LEU A 52 14.40 7.15 -17.96
N ALA A 53 14.90 8.32 -18.40
CA ALA A 53 16.05 8.98 -17.76
C ALA A 53 15.71 9.43 -16.32
N LYS A 54 14.51 9.97 -16.11
CA LYS A 54 14.04 10.39 -14.79
C LYS A 54 13.92 9.20 -13.83
N ILE A 55 13.29 8.11 -14.27
CA ILE A 55 13.18 6.87 -13.48
C ILE A 55 14.55 6.33 -13.11
N ALA A 56 15.48 6.31 -14.07
CA ALA A 56 16.83 5.83 -13.86
C ALA A 56 17.58 6.64 -12.78
N GLN A 57 17.41 7.96 -12.78
CA GLN A 57 17.98 8.84 -11.77
C GLN A 57 17.37 8.58 -10.38
N GLU A 58 16.05 8.44 -10.27
CA GLU A 58 15.36 8.22 -9.00
C GLU A 58 15.71 6.88 -8.38
N LEU A 59 15.78 5.81 -9.20
CA LEU A 59 16.09 4.46 -8.74
C LEU A 59 17.60 4.18 -8.66
N SER A 60 18.45 5.16 -9.02
CA SER A 60 19.91 5.01 -9.06
C SER A 60 20.36 3.83 -9.93
N VAL A 61 19.68 3.63 -11.07
CA VAL A 61 19.97 2.60 -12.08
C VAL A 61 20.33 3.24 -13.43
N LYS A 62 20.80 2.44 -14.39
CA LYS A 62 21.14 2.97 -15.72
C LYS A 62 19.89 3.12 -16.59
N PRO A 63 19.75 4.17 -17.42
CA PRO A 63 18.60 4.32 -18.33
C PRO A 63 18.39 3.12 -19.26
N ALA A 64 19.44 2.44 -19.69
CA ALA A 64 19.37 1.23 -20.48
C ALA A 64 18.68 0.05 -19.75
N GLN A 65 18.86 -0.04 -18.43
CA GLN A 65 18.21 -1.05 -17.60
C GLN A 65 16.70 -0.80 -17.52
N VAL A 66 16.30 0.46 -17.28
CA VAL A 66 14.87 0.85 -17.28
C VAL A 66 14.24 0.60 -18.64
N SER A 67 14.92 1.00 -19.73
CA SER A 67 14.46 0.74 -21.10
C SER A 67 14.27 -0.75 -21.38
N ALA A 68 15.19 -1.60 -20.92
CA ALA A 68 15.08 -3.05 -21.08
C ALA A 68 13.86 -3.63 -20.31
N VAL A 69 13.60 -3.15 -19.07
CA VAL A 69 12.43 -3.56 -18.31
C VAL A 69 11.15 -3.19 -19.05
N ILE A 70 11.04 -1.93 -19.50
CA ILE A 70 9.81 -1.46 -20.16
C ILE A 70 9.59 -2.19 -21.49
N SER A 71 10.65 -2.43 -22.29
CA SER A 71 10.56 -3.24 -23.52
C SER A 71 10.04 -4.65 -23.22
N LEU A 72 10.61 -5.33 -22.21
CA LEU A 72 10.16 -6.67 -21.81
C LEU A 72 8.69 -6.68 -21.33
N THR A 73 8.28 -5.65 -20.61
CA THR A 73 6.88 -5.51 -20.18
C THR A 73 5.94 -5.31 -21.37
N GLN A 74 6.33 -4.47 -22.34
CA GLN A 74 5.57 -4.27 -23.58
C GLN A 74 5.54 -5.55 -24.45
N GLU A 75 6.59 -6.37 -24.40
CA GLU A 75 6.61 -7.73 -24.97
C GLU A 75 5.66 -8.69 -24.25
N GLY A 76 5.02 -8.28 -23.14
CA GLY A 76 4.08 -9.06 -22.32
C GLY A 76 4.77 -9.97 -21.30
N CYS A 77 6.00 -9.66 -20.91
CA CYS A 77 6.67 -10.36 -19.81
C CYS A 77 6.20 -9.83 -18.47
N THR A 78 5.98 -10.72 -17.51
CA THR A 78 5.58 -10.38 -16.13
C THR A 78 6.78 -10.00 -15.28
N ILE A 79 6.55 -9.22 -14.22
CA ILE A 79 7.60 -8.78 -13.29
C ILE A 79 8.41 -9.96 -12.71
N PRO A 80 7.80 -11.04 -12.18
CA PRO A 80 8.54 -12.18 -11.67
C PRO A 80 9.39 -12.89 -12.74
N PHE A 81 8.87 -12.97 -13.97
CA PHE A 81 9.61 -13.57 -15.08
C PHE A 81 10.83 -12.73 -15.50
N ILE A 82 10.65 -11.40 -15.60
CA ILE A 82 11.73 -10.47 -15.94
C ILE A 82 12.85 -10.55 -14.89
N SER A 83 12.51 -10.43 -13.61
CA SER A 83 13.48 -10.41 -12.51
C SER A 83 14.25 -11.73 -12.36
N ARG A 84 13.63 -12.87 -12.72
CA ARG A 84 14.26 -14.17 -12.56
C ARG A 84 14.98 -14.64 -13.83
N TYR A 85 14.36 -14.53 -15.00
CA TYR A 85 14.83 -15.16 -16.24
C TYR A 85 15.37 -14.19 -17.29
N ARG A 86 15.34 -12.88 -17.03
CA ARG A 86 15.85 -11.84 -17.96
C ARG A 86 16.88 -10.93 -17.31
N LYS A 87 17.58 -11.42 -16.28
CA LYS A 87 18.58 -10.69 -15.50
C LYS A 87 19.65 -10.05 -16.37
N GLU A 88 20.11 -10.73 -17.39
CA GLU A 88 21.15 -10.24 -18.30
C GLU A 88 20.68 -9.04 -19.14
N ARG A 89 19.43 -9.04 -19.60
CA ARG A 89 18.84 -7.91 -20.31
C ARG A 89 18.64 -6.69 -19.40
N THR A 90 18.30 -6.92 -18.14
CA THR A 90 18.01 -5.87 -17.15
C THR A 90 19.24 -5.45 -16.33
N GLY A 91 20.39 -6.13 -16.50
CA GLY A 91 21.58 -5.91 -15.70
C GLY A 91 21.37 -6.27 -14.22
N SER A 92 20.71 -7.40 -13.98
CA SER A 92 20.45 -8.02 -12.66
C SER A 92 19.63 -7.17 -11.71
N LEU A 93 18.67 -6.39 -12.22
CA LEU A 93 17.68 -5.74 -11.36
C LEU A 93 16.86 -6.78 -10.62
N ASP A 94 16.64 -6.54 -9.34
CA ASP A 94 15.78 -7.38 -8.52
C ASP A 94 14.28 -7.13 -8.81
N GLU A 95 13.41 -7.92 -8.19
CA GLU A 95 11.97 -7.83 -8.43
C GLU A 95 11.37 -6.50 -8.00
N VAL A 96 11.89 -5.90 -6.91
CA VAL A 96 11.43 -4.60 -6.41
C VAL A 96 11.81 -3.51 -7.41
N GLN A 97 13.07 -3.49 -7.85
CA GLN A 97 13.54 -2.53 -8.84
C GLN A 97 12.81 -2.65 -10.18
N VAL A 98 12.53 -3.88 -10.64
CA VAL A 98 11.75 -4.12 -11.87
C VAL A 98 10.33 -3.59 -11.71
N ARG A 99 9.68 -3.85 -10.58
CA ARG A 99 8.33 -3.35 -10.25
C ARG A 99 8.29 -1.83 -10.21
N ASP A 100 9.24 -1.22 -9.51
CA ASP A 100 9.34 0.23 -9.41
C ASP A 100 9.54 0.89 -10.77
N CYS A 101 10.34 0.29 -11.65
CA CYS A 101 10.49 0.76 -13.04
C CYS A 101 9.14 0.77 -13.78
N VAL A 102 8.35 -0.31 -13.68
CA VAL A 102 7.05 -0.43 -14.35
C VAL A 102 6.05 0.57 -13.78
N HIS A 103 5.86 0.61 -12.45
CA HIS A 103 4.89 1.51 -11.81
C HIS A 103 5.22 2.98 -12.04
N LYS A 104 6.50 3.36 -11.90
CA LYS A 104 6.92 4.74 -12.17
C LYS A 104 6.74 5.12 -13.64
N PHE A 105 6.99 4.19 -14.57
CA PHE A 105 6.78 4.46 -15.99
C PHE A 105 5.30 4.72 -16.30
N GLU A 106 4.40 3.91 -15.78
CA GLU A 106 2.94 4.10 -15.93
C GLU A 106 2.49 5.41 -15.28
N SER A 107 2.98 5.70 -14.08
CA SER A 107 2.66 6.94 -13.37
C SER A 107 3.13 8.18 -14.14
N TYR A 108 4.37 8.21 -14.63
CA TYR A 108 4.89 9.34 -15.41
C TYR A 108 4.25 9.45 -16.79
N LYS A 109 3.91 8.33 -17.41
CA LYS A 109 3.18 8.32 -18.67
C LYS A 109 1.79 8.94 -18.50
N ASN A 110 1.06 8.54 -17.49
CA ASN A 110 -0.25 9.13 -17.15
C ASN A 110 -0.15 10.64 -16.84
N LEU A 111 0.91 11.05 -16.15
CA LEU A 111 1.18 12.47 -15.87
C LEU A 111 1.44 13.25 -17.16
N GLU A 112 2.25 12.71 -18.09
CA GLU A 112 2.52 13.35 -19.39
C GLU A 112 1.27 13.40 -20.27
N GLU A 113 0.49 12.33 -20.33
CA GLU A 113 -0.80 12.31 -21.05
C GLU A 113 -1.70 13.43 -20.52
N ARG A 114 -1.83 13.52 -19.20
CA ARG A 114 -2.65 14.56 -18.59
C ARG A 114 -2.11 15.96 -18.82
N ARG A 115 -0.78 16.14 -18.81
CA ARG A 115 -0.11 17.43 -19.12
C ARG A 115 -0.45 17.89 -20.53
N ILE A 116 -0.39 16.98 -21.50
CA ILE A 116 -0.74 17.25 -22.90
C ILE A 116 -2.21 17.61 -23.04
N GLU A 117 -3.09 16.88 -22.38
CA GLU A 117 -4.53 17.18 -22.38
C GLU A 117 -4.84 18.57 -21.83
N VAL A 118 -4.24 18.92 -20.68
CA VAL A 118 -4.42 20.24 -20.05
C VAL A 118 -3.91 21.35 -20.96
N ALA A 119 -2.71 21.20 -21.54
CA ALA A 119 -2.14 22.18 -22.45
C ALA A 119 -3.01 22.38 -23.70
N LYS A 120 -3.47 21.30 -24.33
CA LYS A 120 -4.40 21.33 -25.49
C LYS A 120 -5.75 21.96 -25.12
N GLY A 121 -6.29 21.61 -23.97
CA GLY A 121 -7.57 22.15 -23.48
C GLY A 121 -7.51 23.66 -23.27
N ILE A 122 -6.45 24.19 -22.65
CA ILE A 122 -6.28 25.64 -22.43
C ILE A 122 -5.97 26.36 -23.74
N HIS A 123 -5.18 25.74 -24.64
CA HIS A 123 -4.90 26.29 -25.97
C HIS A 123 -6.18 26.42 -26.80
N ALA A 124 -7.05 25.44 -26.80
CA ALA A 124 -8.35 25.48 -27.49
C ALA A 124 -9.26 26.60 -26.97
N LEU A 125 -9.09 27.03 -25.72
CA LEU A 125 -9.80 28.19 -25.15
C LEU A 125 -9.11 29.51 -25.50
N GLY A 126 -8.00 29.51 -26.21
CA GLY A 126 -7.22 30.71 -26.57
C GLY A 126 -6.57 31.41 -25.37
N LYS A 127 -6.37 30.71 -24.25
CA LYS A 127 -5.88 31.28 -22.98
C LYS A 127 -4.49 30.75 -22.55
N LEU A 128 -3.82 29.97 -23.40
CA LEU A 128 -2.48 29.45 -23.10
C LEU A 128 -1.43 30.50 -23.47
N ASP A 129 -0.73 31.00 -22.45
CA ASP A 129 0.47 31.84 -22.61
C ASP A 129 1.75 31.07 -22.26
N GLU A 130 2.93 31.67 -22.51
CA GLU A 130 4.23 31.06 -22.25
C GLU A 130 4.46 30.73 -20.76
N THR A 131 3.99 31.61 -19.87
CA THR A 131 4.16 31.43 -18.42
C THR A 131 3.34 30.23 -17.95
N LEU A 132 2.09 30.16 -18.36
CA LEU A 132 1.20 29.05 -18.01
C LEU A 132 1.68 27.72 -18.60
N TYR A 133 2.15 27.73 -19.87
CA TYR A 133 2.75 26.54 -20.47
C TYR A 133 4.01 26.09 -19.70
N SER A 134 4.88 27.01 -19.28
CA SER A 134 6.05 26.70 -18.46
C SER A 134 5.64 26.07 -17.12
N ASN A 135 4.59 26.55 -16.48
CA ASN A 135 4.07 26.01 -15.24
C ASN A 135 3.47 24.60 -15.44
N ILE A 136 2.69 24.40 -16.52
CA ILE A 136 2.18 23.07 -16.90
C ILE A 136 3.34 22.11 -17.16
N ALA A 137 4.39 22.54 -17.87
CA ALA A 137 5.56 21.71 -18.17
C ALA A 137 6.38 21.34 -16.92
N LYS A 138 6.39 22.19 -15.90
CA LYS A 138 7.11 21.97 -14.63
C LYS A 138 6.30 21.19 -13.59
N ALA A 139 4.99 21.08 -13.74
CA ALA A 139 4.14 20.38 -12.79
C ALA A 139 4.62 18.93 -12.62
N SER A 140 4.84 18.53 -11.38
CA SER A 140 5.42 17.23 -11.01
C SER A 140 4.38 16.19 -10.59
N THR A 141 3.15 16.65 -10.31
CA THR A 141 2.05 15.82 -9.86
C THR A 141 0.75 16.07 -10.65
N LEU A 142 -0.14 15.10 -10.64
CA LEU A 142 -1.49 15.27 -11.23
C LEU A 142 -2.27 16.37 -10.50
N ALA A 143 -2.08 16.52 -9.19
CA ALA A 143 -2.74 17.56 -8.40
C ALA A 143 -2.34 18.96 -8.86
N GLU A 144 -1.04 19.20 -9.07
CA GLU A 144 -0.54 20.47 -9.62
C GLU A 144 -1.12 20.77 -11.01
N LEU A 145 -1.25 19.75 -11.87
CA LEU A 145 -1.88 19.90 -13.20
C LEU A 145 -3.38 20.22 -13.09
N GLU A 146 -4.08 19.57 -12.16
CA GLU A 146 -5.50 19.85 -11.92
C GLU A 146 -5.74 21.24 -11.35
N ASP A 147 -4.83 21.73 -10.52
CA ASP A 147 -4.87 23.10 -10.01
C ASP A 147 -4.65 24.13 -11.13
N LEU A 148 -3.70 23.88 -12.06
CA LEU A 148 -3.48 24.71 -13.24
C LEU A 148 -4.68 24.67 -14.22
N TRP A 149 -5.37 23.55 -14.31
CA TRP A 149 -6.57 23.38 -15.13
C TRP A 149 -7.83 23.94 -14.48
N ALA A 150 -7.90 24.00 -13.15
CA ALA A 150 -9.08 24.37 -12.39
C ALA A 150 -9.73 25.72 -12.78
N PRO A 151 -8.96 26.80 -13.11
CA PRO A 151 -9.54 28.08 -13.54
C PRO A 151 -10.31 27.98 -14.86
N PHE A 152 -10.02 27.02 -15.72
CA PHE A 152 -10.58 26.85 -17.05
C PHE A 152 -11.78 25.89 -17.10
N LYS A 153 -12.03 25.14 -16.01
CA LYS A 153 -13.22 24.29 -15.90
C LYS A 153 -14.48 25.15 -15.79
N LYS A 154 -15.56 24.75 -16.45
CA LYS A 154 -16.88 25.40 -16.26
C LYS A 154 -17.32 25.22 -14.81
N LYS A 155 -17.21 26.27 -14.01
CA LYS A 155 -17.67 26.32 -12.61
C LYS A 155 -18.89 27.24 -12.49
N LYS A 156 -19.61 27.16 -11.33
CA LYS A 156 -20.51 28.22 -10.89
C LYS A 156 -19.73 29.52 -10.86
N LYS A 157 -20.32 30.60 -11.40
CA LYS A 157 -19.69 31.94 -11.37
C LYS A 157 -19.33 32.34 -9.94
N THR A 158 -18.05 32.66 -9.72
CA THR A 158 -17.57 33.20 -8.46
C THR A 158 -17.90 34.67 -8.35
N ARG A 159 -17.80 35.27 -7.13
CA ARG A 159 -17.97 36.73 -6.93
C ARG A 159 -16.98 37.53 -7.77
N GLY A 160 -15.70 37.11 -7.81
CA GLY A 160 -14.67 37.75 -8.60
C GLY A 160 -14.93 37.64 -10.10
N MET A 161 -15.39 36.49 -10.61
CA MET A 161 -15.79 36.33 -12.00
C MET A 161 -16.97 37.26 -12.37
N LEU A 162 -17.98 37.36 -11.49
CA LEU A 162 -19.11 38.28 -11.71
C LEU A 162 -18.62 39.74 -11.70
N ALA A 163 -17.70 40.09 -10.80
CA ALA A 163 -17.09 41.41 -10.77
C ALA A 163 -16.26 41.71 -12.04
N GLN A 164 -15.60 40.71 -12.61
CA GLN A 164 -14.92 40.85 -13.91
C GLN A 164 -15.92 41.09 -15.06
N GLU A 165 -17.02 40.35 -15.10
CA GLU A 165 -18.10 40.55 -16.07
C GLU A 165 -18.76 41.94 -15.91
N LYS A 166 -18.87 42.42 -14.69
CA LYS A 166 -19.28 43.82 -14.39
C LYS A 166 -18.25 44.87 -14.86
N GLY A 167 -17.09 44.45 -15.41
CA GLY A 167 -16.07 45.34 -15.94
C GLY A 167 -15.21 46.03 -14.88
N LEU A 168 -15.11 45.49 -13.67
CA LEU A 168 -14.40 46.09 -12.54
C LEU A 168 -12.90 45.75 -12.50
N THR A 169 -12.36 44.97 -13.47
CA THR A 169 -10.96 44.67 -13.57
C THR A 169 -10.05 45.90 -13.60
N PRO A 170 -10.33 47.01 -14.36
CA PRO A 170 -9.47 48.18 -14.32
C PRO A 170 -9.43 48.86 -12.93
N LEU A 171 -10.53 48.83 -12.17
CA LEU A 171 -10.56 49.35 -10.81
C LEU A 171 -9.68 48.51 -9.87
N ALA A 172 -9.69 47.16 -10.02
CA ALA A 172 -8.82 46.28 -9.31
C ALA A 172 -7.33 46.55 -9.60
N GLU A 173 -6.97 46.86 -10.86
CA GLU A 173 -5.61 47.24 -11.22
C GLU A 173 -5.19 48.59 -10.60
N ILE A 174 -6.10 49.54 -10.54
CA ILE A 174 -5.87 50.81 -9.84
C ILE A 174 -5.64 50.56 -8.35
N MET A 175 -6.43 49.69 -7.73
CA MET A 175 -6.30 49.31 -6.32
C MET A 175 -4.97 48.63 -6.03
N LEU A 176 -4.43 47.83 -6.94
CA LEU A 176 -3.14 47.17 -6.82
C LEU A 176 -1.93 48.13 -6.98
N GLY A 177 -2.09 49.28 -7.65
CA GLY A 177 -0.97 50.13 -8.04
C GLY A 177 -1.01 51.56 -7.52
N LYS A 178 -2.07 52.02 -6.85
CA LYS A 178 -2.29 53.39 -6.45
C LYS A 178 -2.72 53.48 -4.97
N ASP A 179 -2.67 54.72 -4.45
CA ASP A 179 -3.16 55.07 -3.11
C ASP A 179 -4.72 55.03 -3.03
N LYS A 180 -5.24 55.08 -1.82
CA LYS A 180 -6.67 55.03 -1.54
C LYS A 180 -7.44 56.14 -2.24
N ALA A 181 -6.89 57.37 -2.24
CA ALA A 181 -7.54 58.55 -2.82
C ALA A 181 -7.76 58.37 -4.35
N ALA A 182 -6.81 57.74 -5.04
CA ALA A 182 -6.95 57.44 -6.46
C ALA A 182 -8.03 56.37 -6.72
N VAL A 183 -8.18 55.37 -5.84
CA VAL A 183 -9.23 54.38 -5.93
C VAL A 183 -10.59 55.00 -5.69
N ASP A 184 -10.73 55.83 -4.63
CA ASP A 184 -11.96 56.54 -4.30
C ASP A 184 -12.39 57.52 -5.40
N ALA A 185 -11.44 58.18 -6.06
CA ALA A 185 -11.72 59.08 -7.20
C ALA A 185 -12.14 58.31 -8.48
N ALA A 186 -11.61 57.10 -8.69
CA ALA A 186 -11.93 56.28 -9.86
C ALA A 186 -13.25 55.51 -9.74
N ALA A 187 -13.60 55.08 -8.53
CA ALA A 187 -14.75 54.16 -8.29
C ALA A 187 -16.11 54.68 -8.84
N PRO A 188 -16.44 55.97 -8.71
CA PRO A 188 -17.70 56.48 -9.29
C PRO A 188 -17.82 56.31 -10.82
N GLY A 189 -16.68 56.29 -11.54
CA GLY A 189 -16.65 56.05 -12.98
C GLY A 189 -17.05 54.62 -13.42
N PHE A 190 -17.19 53.70 -12.50
CA PHE A 190 -17.62 52.31 -12.76
C PHE A 190 -19.08 52.05 -12.38
N VAL A 191 -19.77 53.02 -11.84
CA VAL A 191 -21.21 52.93 -11.58
C VAL A 191 -21.96 52.95 -12.90
N ARG A 192 -22.72 51.88 -13.17
CA ARG A 192 -23.49 51.75 -14.39
C ARG A 192 -24.73 50.87 -14.17
N GLU A 193 -25.78 51.21 -14.90
CA GLU A 193 -27.00 50.42 -15.01
C GLU A 193 -26.97 49.64 -16.33
N ASP A 194 -27.21 48.33 -16.27
CA ASP A 194 -27.29 47.48 -17.45
C ASP A 194 -28.72 46.97 -17.55
N ALA A 195 -29.46 47.51 -18.57
CA ALA A 195 -30.88 47.25 -18.75
C ALA A 195 -31.16 45.84 -19.33
N GLU A 196 -30.19 45.25 -20.05
CA GLU A 196 -30.33 43.93 -20.65
C GLU A 196 -29.95 42.83 -19.64
N HIS A 197 -28.95 43.12 -18.78
CA HIS A 197 -28.41 42.23 -17.76
C HIS A 197 -28.35 42.92 -16.38
N PRO A 198 -29.49 43.02 -15.67
CA PRO A 198 -29.54 43.70 -14.38
C PRO A 198 -28.54 43.19 -13.36
N GLU A 199 -28.16 41.88 -13.45
CA GLU A 199 -27.16 41.28 -12.61
C GLU A 199 -25.72 41.81 -12.83
N LEU A 200 -25.48 42.48 -13.96
CA LEU A 200 -24.20 43.11 -14.29
C LEU A 200 -24.19 44.62 -13.95
N SER A 201 -25.28 45.17 -13.43
CA SER A 201 -25.32 46.55 -12.94
C SER A 201 -24.43 46.76 -11.72
N VAL A 202 -23.89 47.96 -11.56
CA VAL A 202 -23.11 48.41 -10.41
C VAL A 202 -23.82 49.65 -9.85
N ALA A 203 -24.47 49.51 -8.69
CA ALA A 203 -25.39 50.52 -8.17
C ALA A 203 -24.65 51.70 -7.46
N SER A 204 -23.45 51.44 -6.92
CA SER A 204 -22.69 52.46 -6.18
C SER A 204 -21.18 52.31 -6.31
N ALA A 205 -20.44 53.36 -5.90
CA ALA A 205 -18.98 53.30 -5.84
C ALA A 205 -18.47 52.27 -4.82
N GLU A 206 -19.18 52.07 -3.71
CA GLU A 206 -18.87 51.06 -2.70
C GLU A 206 -19.02 49.64 -3.28
N GLU A 207 -20.04 49.39 -4.10
CA GLU A 207 -20.23 48.12 -4.81
C GLU A 207 -19.11 47.89 -5.83
N ALA A 208 -18.66 48.92 -6.52
CA ALA A 208 -17.52 48.85 -7.44
C ALA A 208 -16.22 48.45 -6.69
N ILE A 209 -15.96 49.11 -5.55
CA ILE A 209 -14.78 48.79 -4.68
C ILE A 209 -14.90 47.36 -4.15
N ALA A 210 -16.06 46.93 -3.66
CA ALA A 210 -16.25 45.56 -3.17
C ALA A 210 -16.01 44.53 -4.26
N GLY A 211 -16.48 44.75 -5.49
CA GLY A 211 -16.20 43.90 -6.62
C GLY A 211 -14.74 43.86 -7.01
N ALA A 212 -14.05 45.01 -6.99
CA ALA A 212 -12.60 45.05 -7.22
C ALA A 212 -11.80 44.27 -6.16
N LYS A 213 -12.21 44.33 -4.88
CA LYS A 213 -11.64 43.49 -3.81
C LYS A 213 -11.88 42.00 -4.05
N ASP A 214 -13.10 41.60 -4.48
CA ASP A 214 -13.40 40.21 -4.82
C ASP A 214 -12.51 39.68 -5.96
N ILE A 215 -12.18 40.51 -6.97
CA ILE A 215 -11.23 40.14 -8.03
C ILE A 215 -9.83 39.91 -7.47
N ILE A 216 -9.35 40.79 -6.58
CA ILE A 216 -8.00 40.66 -5.96
C ILE A 216 -7.96 39.42 -5.05
N ALA A 217 -9.00 39.20 -4.22
CA ALA A 217 -9.13 38.03 -3.36
C ALA A 217 -9.11 36.73 -4.15
N GLU A 218 -9.76 36.68 -5.33
CA GLU A 218 -9.76 35.50 -6.18
C GLU A 218 -8.38 35.28 -6.83
N ARG A 219 -7.71 36.35 -7.30
CA ARG A 219 -6.34 36.28 -7.81
C ARG A 219 -5.37 35.71 -6.77
N LEU A 220 -5.42 36.18 -5.52
CA LEU A 220 -4.63 35.65 -4.41
C LEU A 220 -4.87 34.15 -4.25
N SER A 221 -6.11 33.71 -4.31
CA SER A 221 -6.45 32.28 -4.13
C SER A 221 -5.97 31.38 -5.25
N GLN A 222 -5.74 31.95 -6.44
CA GLN A 222 -5.27 31.25 -7.64
C GLN A 222 -3.75 31.35 -7.81
N ASP A 223 -3.08 32.22 -7.04
CA ASP A 223 -1.64 32.41 -7.10
C ASP A 223 -0.89 31.21 -6.50
N ILE A 224 -0.12 30.51 -7.34
CA ILE A 224 0.58 29.29 -6.97
C ILE A 224 1.66 29.57 -5.92
N GLU A 225 2.38 30.70 -6.03
CA GLU A 225 3.46 31.04 -5.08
C GLU A 225 2.89 31.38 -3.71
N MET A 226 1.79 32.13 -3.67
CA MET A 226 1.11 32.48 -2.43
C MET A 226 0.48 31.25 -1.78
N ARG A 227 -0.10 30.36 -2.59
CA ARG A 227 -0.63 29.07 -2.11
C ARG A 227 0.47 28.20 -1.50
N ALA A 228 1.61 28.05 -2.15
CA ALA A 228 2.77 27.30 -1.64
C ALA A 228 3.34 27.94 -0.36
N LEU A 229 3.40 29.27 -0.28
CA LEU A 229 3.83 30.01 0.90
C LEU A 229 2.92 29.70 2.11
N VAL A 230 1.61 29.84 1.92
CA VAL A 230 0.62 29.59 2.99
C VAL A 230 0.63 28.11 3.41
N LYS A 231 0.69 27.18 2.47
CA LYS A 231 0.78 25.73 2.74
C LYS A 231 2.03 25.41 3.58
N SER A 232 3.19 25.92 3.17
CA SER A 232 4.45 25.72 3.90
C SER A 232 4.38 26.28 5.31
N TRP A 233 3.77 27.45 5.48
CA TRP A 233 3.59 28.08 6.79
C TRP A 233 2.65 27.26 7.69
N TYR A 234 1.51 26.80 7.16
CA TYR A 234 0.56 25.99 7.90
C TYR A 234 1.12 24.62 8.27
N MET A 235 1.90 23.99 7.40
CA MET A 235 2.59 22.74 7.73
C MET A 235 3.57 22.90 8.89
N LYS A 236 4.22 24.06 9.02
CA LYS A 236 5.20 24.35 10.07
C LYS A 236 4.53 24.73 11.41
N THR A 237 3.44 25.48 11.38
CA THR A 237 2.84 26.10 12.57
C THR A 237 1.50 25.47 12.96
N GLY A 238 0.84 24.78 12.04
CA GLY A 238 -0.49 24.23 12.23
C GLY A 238 -0.51 22.99 13.10
N LYS A 239 -1.69 22.69 13.65
CA LYS A 239 -1.96 21.54 14.51
C LYS A 239 -3.23 20.85 14.07
N LEU A 240 -3.22 19.52 14.09
CA LEU A 240 -4.43 18.70 14.07
C LEU A 240 -5.04 18.74 15.48
N VAL A 241 -6.30 19.11 15.57
CA VAL A 241 -7.04 19.19 16.84
C VAL A 241 -8.30 18.36 16.72
N THR A 242 -8.57 17.53 17.72
CA THR A 242 -9.77 16.69 17.76
C THR A 242 -10.55 16.99 19.04
N LYS A 243 -11.87 16.91 18.94
CA LYS A 243 -12.79 17.00 20.09
C LYS A 243 -13.79 15.87 20.02
N GLY A 244 -14.02 15.21 21.14
CA GLY A 244 -15.03 14.18 21.24
C GLY A 244 -16.45 14.73 21.06
N VAL A 245 -17.29 13.93 20.43
CA VAL A 245 -18.72 14.21 20.25
C VAL A 245 -19.49 13.40 21.31
N GLY A 246 -20.02 14.07 22.31
CA GLY A 246 -20.76 13.44 23.42
C GLY A 246 -20.29 13.88 24.80
N GLY A 247 -20.79 13.23 25.84
CA GLY A 247 -20.46 13.49 27.22
C GLY A 247 -19.42 12.53 27.83
N ASP A 248 -19.22 12.63 29.14
CA ASP A 248 -18.23 11.82 29.87
C ASP A 248 -18.47 10.30 29.75
N LYS A 249 -19.74 9.87 29.70
CA LYS A 249 -20.06 8.44 29.54
C LYS A 249 -19.63 7.90 28.18
N GLU A 250 -19.88 8.64 27.11
CA GLU A 250 -19.43 8.30 25.76
C GLU A 250 -17.92 8.29 25.67
N ARG A 251 -17.26 9.22 26.37
CA ARG A 251 -15.80 9.29 26.49
C ARG A 251 -15.22 8.02 27.13
N GLU A 252 -15.77 7.60 28.27
CA GLU A 252 -15.26 6.44 29.01
C GLU A 252 -15.39 5.12 28.23
N THR A 253 -16.43 4.99 27.42
CA THR A 253 -16.71 3.78 26.63
C THR A 253 -16.11 3.81 25.23
N SER A 254 -15.64 4.97 24.76
CA SER A 254 -15.13 5.15 23.41
C SER A 254 -13.76 4.48 23.20
N THR A 255 -13.63 3.76 22.10
CA THR A 255 -12.33 3.25 21.62
C THR A 255 -11.36 4.37 21.25
N TYR A 256 -11.88 5.59 21.02
CA TYR A 256 -11.14 6.80 20.65
C TYR A 256 -10.84 7.70 21.84
N GLN A 257 -10.93 7.20 23.07
CA GLN A 257 -10.71 7.99 24.30
C GLN A 257 -9.43 8.81 24.27
N MET A 258 -8.35 8.26 23.73
CA MET A 258 -7.05 8.94 23.65
C MET A 258 -7.04 10.14 22.69
N TYR A 259 -8.02 10.24 21.79
CA TYR A 259 -8.18 11.34 20.84
C TYR A 259 -9.34 12.27 21.19
N TRP A 260 -9.94 12.15 22.39
CA TRP A 260 -11.14 12.89 22.78
C TRP A 260 -10.90 14.39 22.90
N ASP A 261 -9.73 14.79 23.44
CA ASP A 261 -9.20 16.15 23.49
C ASP A 261 -7.73 16.09 23.09
N TYR A 262 -7.45 15.97 21.80
CA TYR A 262 -6.11 15.74 21.31
C TYR A 262 -5.64 16.87 20.41
N SER A 263 -4.36 17.23 20.52
CA SER A 263 -3.71 18.21 19.66
C SER A 263 -2.28 17.78 19.33
N GLU A 264 -1.94 17.76 18.04
CA GLU A 264 -0.61 17.43 17.55
C GLU A 264 -0.17 18.36 16.42
N PRO A 265 1.12 18.83 16.39
CA PRO A 265 1.64 19.59 15.28
C PRO A 265 1.59 18.77 13.99
N LEU A 266 1.22 19.41 12.87
CA LEU A 266 1.16 18.75 11.55
C LEU A 266 2.52 18.15 11.13
N SER A 267 3.63 18.79 11.53
CA SER A 267 4.99 18.36 11.22
C SER A 267 5.41 17.02 11.86
N THR A 268 4.71 16.57 12.90
CA THR A 268 5.00 15.34 13.64
C THR A 268 3.93 14.27 13.50
N LEU A 269 2.90 14.57 12.71
CA LEU A 269 1.70 13.72 12.58
C LEU A 269 2.06 12.37 11.96
N LYS A 270 1.67 11.28 12.63
CA LYS A 270 1.95 9.91 12.21
C LYS A 270 0.79 9.27 11.45
N SER A 271 1.12 8.40 10.48
CA SER A 271 0.16 7.73 9.59
C SER A 271 -0.99 7.05 10.33
N HIS A 272 -0.68 6.23 11.34
CA HIS A 272 -1.71 5.53 12.12
C HIS A 272 -2.65 6.46 12.88
N ARG A 273 -2.19 7.65 13.29
CA ARG A 273 -3.02 8.66 13.98
C ARG A 273 -3.96 9.35 12.99
N VAL A 274 -3.47 9.66 11.79
CA VAL A 274 -4.33 10.20 10.71
C VAL A 274 -5.47 9.23 10.42
N LEU A 275 -5.16 7.94 10.23
CA LEU A 275 -6.18 6.92 9.94
C LEU A 275 -7.15 6.72 11.10
N ALA A 276 -6.65 6.70 12.36
CA ALA A 276 -7.50 6.62 13.55
C ALA A 276 -8.49 7.78 13.65
N VAL A 277 -7.97 9.01 13.47
CA VAL A 277 -8.77 10.23 13.53
C VAL A 277 -9.78 10.29 12.37
N ASN A 278 -9.39 9.91 11.17
CA ASN A 278 -10.29 9.85 10.01
C ASN A 278 -11.41 8.83 10.20
N ARG A 279 -11.11 7.66 10.79
CA ARG A 279 -12.13 6.67 11.15
C ARG A 279 -13.10 7.22 12.18
N ALA A 280 -12.58 7.80 13.26
CA ALA A 280 -13.40 8.35 14.34
C ALA A 280 -14.30 9.50 13.87
N GLU A 281 -13.82 10.36 12.97
CA GLU A 281 -14.61 11.43 12.34
C GLU A 281 -15.74 10.85 11.45
N ARG A 282 -15.43 9.83 10.66
CA ARG A 282 -16.41 9.15 9.81
C ARG A 282 -17.50 8.45 10.63
N GLU A 283 -17.14 7.88 11.78
CA GLU A 283 -18.06 7.26 12.74
C GLU A 283 -18.83 8.29 13.56
N GLY A 284 -18.47 9.57 13.47
CA GLY A 284 -19.11 10.66 14.23
C GLY A 284 -18.71 10.70 15.70
N ALA A 285 -17.62 10.03 16.09
CA ALA A 285 -17.10 10.04 17.46
C ALA A 285 -16.24 11.26 17.77
N LEU A 286 -15.59 11.85 16.76
CA LEU A 286 -14.73 13.03 16.90
C LEU A 286 -15.09 14.11 15.89
N ASP A 287 -14.99 15.36 16.31
CA ASP A 287 -14.89 16.55 15.45
C ASP A 287 -13.41 16.84 15.23
N VAL A 288 -13.00 16.96 13.97
CA VAL A 288 -11.61 17.13 13.57
C VAL A 288 -11.40 18.46 12.88
N THR A 289 -10.43 19.24 13.36
CA THR A 289 -10.07 20.54 12.80
C THR A 289 -8.56 20.68 12.64
N ILE A 290 -8.11 21.47 11.67
CA ILE A 290 -6.74 21.93 11.59
C ILE A 290 -6.73 23.40 12.03
N GLU A 291 -6.07 23.66 13.15
CA GLU A 291 -5.83 25.01 13.64
C GLU A 291 -4.56 25.55 13.01
N VAL A 292 -4.62 26.76 12.43
CA VAL A 292 -3.53 27.39 11.69
C VAL A 292 -3.30 28.82 12.14
N ASP A 293 -2.07 29.30 12.01
CA ASP A 293 -1.69 30.69 12.25
C ASP A 293 -1.98 31.54 11.00
N GLN A 294 -3.23 32.02 10.90
CA GLN A 294 -3.66 32.88 9.79
C GLN A 294 -3.02 34.27 9.82
N GLU A 295 -2.78 34.82 11.01
CA GLU A 295 -2.16 36.14 11.16
C GLU A 295 -0.74 36.13 10.61
N GLY A 296 0.07 35.13 11.00
CA GLY A 296 1.41 34.96 10.49
C GLY A 296 1.46 34.64 9.00
N ALA A 297 0.45 33.96 8.44
CA ALA A 297 0.33 33.77 7.00
C ALA A 297 0.02 35.07 6.26
N LEU A 298 -0.90 35.89 6.81
CA LEU A 298 -1.26 37.19 6.25
C LEU A 298 -0.07 38.16 6.23
N GLU A 299 0.71 38.20 7.32
CA GLU A 299 1.94 39.00 7.36
C GLU A 299 2.89 38.65 6.24
N ARG A 300 3.11 37.35 6.00
CA ARG A 300 3.99 36.87 4.90
C ARG A 300 3.47 37.19 3.51
N ILE A 301 2.13 37.09 3.33
CA ILE A 301 1.51 37.55 2.08
C ILE A 301 1.73 39.05 1.90
N LYS A 302 1.51 39.85 2.96
CA LYS A 302 1.72 41.29 2.93
C LYS A 302 3.18 41.68 2.66
N GLU A 303 4.15 40.96 3.24
CA GLU A 303 5.59 41.17 2.97
C GLU A 303 5.95 40.92 1.48
N LYS A 304 5.33 39.93 0.84
CA LYS A 304 5.55 39.64 -0.58
C LYS A 304 4.75 40.50 -1.53
N SER A 305 3.62 41.04 -1.09
CA SER A 305 2.74 41.88 -1.88
C SER A 305 3.04 43.34 -1.59
N PHE A 306 3.35 44.14 -2.62
CA PHE A 306 3.51 45.56 -2.46
C PHE A 306 2.17 46.21 -2.20
N ILE A 307 1.84 46.46 -0.93
CA ILE A 307 0.56 47.05 -0.53
C ILE A 307 0.59 48.55 -0.71
N HIS A 308 -0.32 49.10 -1.51
CA HIS A 308 -0.42 50.50 -1.83
C HIS A 308 -1.51 51.25 -1.06
N ASN A 309 -2.54 50.53 -0.56
CA ASN A 309 -3.67 51.14 0.14
C ASN A 309 -4.39 50.13 1.05
N GLU A 310 -5.30 50.62 1.90
CA GLU A 310 -6.10 49.84 2.83
C GLU A 310 -7.01 48.82 2.12
N TYR A 311 -7.62 49.18 0.98
CA TYR A 311 -8.49 48.30 0.20
C TYR A 311 -7.77 47.07 -0.34
N HIS A 312 -6.48 47.25 -0.75
CA HIS A 312 -5.63 46.14 -1.15
C HIS A 312 -5.37 45.21 0.04
N ALA A 313 -5.04 45.76 1.23
CA ALA A 313 -4.80 44.98 2.43
C ALA A 313 -6.06 44.19 2.86
N GLU A 314 -7.22 44.82 2.83
CA GLU A 314 -8.51 44.18 3.15
C GLU A 314 -8.88 43.07 2.15
N ALA A 315 -8.57 43.28 0.84
CA ALA A 315 -8.79 42.25 -0.19
C ALA A 315 -7.90 41.01 0.01
N LEU A 316 -6.64 41.21 0.47
CA LEU A 316 -5.74 40.07 0.80
C LEU A 316 -6.21 39.33 2.04
N GLU A 317 -6.70 40.03 3.07
CA GLU A 317 -7.25 39.42 4.29
C GLU A 317 -8.51 38.59 4.00
N ASP A 318 -9.47 39.14 3.23
CA ASP A 318 -10.64 38.40 2.78
C ASP A 318 -10.27 37.20 1.89
N GLY A 319 -9.36 37.41 0.94
CA GLY A 319 -8.87 36.37 0.05
C GLY A 319 -8.22 35.20 0.81
N LEU A 320 -7.38 35.51 1.80
CA LEU A 320 -6.79 34.48 2.66
C LEU A 320 -7.87 33.78 3.49
N GLY A 321 -8.70 34.51 4.21
CA GLY A 321 -9.65 33.93 5.17
C GLY A 321 -10.78 33.13 4.50
N ARG A 322 -11.35 33.65 3.42
CA ARG A 322 -12.53 33.10 2.76
C ARG A 322 -12.17 32.04 1.68
N LEU A 323 -11.09 32.23 0.96
CA LEU A 323 -10.77 31.40 -0.21
C LEU A 323 -9.52 30.54 0.00
N LEU A 324 -8.37 31.14 0.27
CA LEU A 324 -7.09 30.46 0.24
C LEU A 324 -6.90 29.53 1.43
N SER A 325 -7.12 30.01 2.67
CA SER A 325 -6.91 29.22 3.88
C SER A 325 -7.79 27.97 3.94
N PRO A 326 -9.11 28.03 3.65
CA PRO A 326 -9.94 26.82 3.62
C PRO A 326 -9.52 25.83 2.52
N ALA A 327 -9.01 26.31 1.40
CA ALA A 327 -8.53 25.47 0.32
C ALA A 327 -7.24 24.74 0.71
N VAL A 328 -6.26 25.48 1.27
CA VAL A 328 -4.98 24.92 1.74
C VAL A 328 -5.18 23.95 2.91
N ILE A 329 -6.09 24.23 3.84
CA ILE A 329 -6.40 23.30 4.93
C ILE A 329 -6.96 21.98 4.42
N ARG A 330 -7.88 22.02 3.43
CA ARG A 330 -8.39 20.80 2.78
C ARG A 330 -7.29 20.01 2.06
N GLU A 331 -6.40 20.74 1.37
CA GLU A 331 -5.26 20.13 0.68
C GLU A 331 -4.32 19.44 1.67
N ILE A 332 -3.91 20.11 2.75
CA ILE A 332 -3.07 19.53 3.82
C ILE A 332 -3.73 18.26 4.40
N ARG A 333 -5.04 18.28 4.62
CA ARG A 333 -5.77 17.12 5.14
C ARG A 333 -5.78 15.97 4.13
N SER A 334 -5.97 16.28 2.84
CA SER A 334 -5.95 15.29 1.75
C SER A 334 -4.58 14.66 1.61
N ASP A 335 -3.52 15.48 1.57
CA ASP A 335 -2.14 15.00 1.45
C ASP A 335 -1.74 14.11 2.63
N ALA A 336 -2.10 14.53 3.86
CA ALA A 336 -1.84 13.75 5.06
C ALA A 336 -2.58 12.39 5.03
N THR A 337 -3.81 12.38 4.52
CA THR A 337 -4.59 11.15 4.37
C THR A 337 -3.99 10.24 3.31
N GLU A 338 -3.65 10.77 2.12
CA GLU A 338 -3.05 9.99 1.05
C GLU A 338 -1.70 9.40 1.46
N TYR A 339 -0.85 10.18 2.13
CA TYR A 339 0.40 9.69 2.69
C TYR A 339 0.18 8.55 3.69
N ALA A 340 -0.78 8.73 4.61
CA ALA A 340 -1.09 7.74 5.64
C ALA A 340 -1.64 6.44 5.04
N GLU A 341 -2.52 6.54 4.04
CA GLU A 341 -3.07 5.38 3.32
C GLU A 341 -1.99 4.61 2.58
N ASN A 342 -1.14 5.30 1.81
CA ASN A 342 -0.07 4.66 1.05
C ASN A 342 0.92 3.94 1.98
N HIS A 343 1.36 4.60 3.05
CA HIS A 343 2.25 4.00 4.03
C HIS A 343 1.61 2.78 4.73
N ALA A 344 0.32 2.86 5.09
CA ALA A 344 -0.38 1.71 5.68
C ALA A 344 -0.49 0.53 4.70
N ILE A 345 -0.74 0.78 3.41
CA ILE A 345 -0.79 -0.26 2.38
C ILE A 345 0.59 -0.94 2.23
N GLU A 346 1.70 -0.19 2.30
CA GLU A 346 3.06 -0.76 2.30
C GLU A 346 3.27 -1.70 3.49
N VAL A 347 2.89 -1.26 4.70
CA VAL A 347 2.96 -2.08 5.92
C VAL A 347 2.11 -3.35 5.79
N PHE A 348 0.88 -3.24 5.27
CA PHE A 348 -0.01 -4.40 5.06
C PHE A 348 0.55 -5.38 4.03
N SER A 349 1.19 -4.85 2.98
CA SER A 349 1.85 -5.65 1.96
C SER A 349 3.00 -6.49 2.53
N GLU A 350 3.84 -5.90 3.37
CA GLU A 350 4.95 -6.63 4.01
C GLU A 350 4.42 -7.63 5.05
N ASN A 351 3.38 -7.29 5.80
CA ASN A 351 2.72 -8.22 6.72
C ASN A 351 2.14 -9.43 5.98
N LEU A 352 1.43 -9.20 4.86
CA LEU A 352 0.89 -10.29 4.03
C LEU A 352 2.02 -11.17 3.47
N LYS A 353 3.07 -10.58 2.95
CA LYS A 353 4.23 -11.30 2.42
C LYS A 353 4.85 -12.21 3.48
N ASN A 354 5.07 -11.69 4.70
CA ASN A 354 5.63 -12.47 5.79
C ASN A 354 4.68 -13.59 6.26
N LEU A 355 3.37 -13.34 6.24
CA LEU A 355 2.37 -14.37 6.56
C LEU A 355 2.39 -15.51 5.53
N LEU A 356 2.42 -15.19 4.23
CA LEU A 356 2.47 -16.18 3.14
C LEU A 356 3.79 -16.93 3.08
N MET A 357 4.88 -16.31 3.56
CA MET A 357 6.21 -16.91 3.61
C MET A 357 6.43 -17.80 4.85
N GLN A 358 5.44 -17.99 5.71
CA GLN A 358 5.58 -18.92 6.85
C GLN A 358 5.89 -20.35 6.37
N PRO A 359 6.82 -21.06 7.07
CA PRO A 359 7.22 -22.41 6.66
C PRO A 359 6.07 -23.40 6.78
N PRO A 360 5.86 -24.26 5.78
CA PRO A 360 4.88 -25.31 5.81
C PRO A 360 5.33 -26.46 6.72
N ILE A 361 4.38 -27.17 7.33
CA ILE A 361 4.64 -28.40 8.03
C ILE A 361 4.38 -29.58 7.08
N LYS A 362 5.40 -29.94 6.32
CA LYS A 362 5.29 -30.98 5.28
C LYS A 362 5.16 -32.38 5.89
N GLY A 363 4.34 -33.23 5.28
CA GLY A 363 4.26 -34.68 5.60
C GLY A 363 3.63 -35.01 6.94
N SER A 364 2.93 -34.08 7.60
CA SER A 364 2.28 -34.33 8.89
C SER A 364 0.77 -34.47 8.76
N ARG A 365 0.21 -35.43 9.46
CA ARG A 365 -1.25 -35.60 9.61
C ARG A 365 -1.76 -34.63 10.66
N VAL A 366 -2.78 -33.87 10.32
CA VAL A 366 -3.26 -32.75 11.13
C VAL A 366 -4.73 -32.94 11.50
N LEU A 367 -5.05 -32.64 12.75
CA LEU A 367 -6.43 -32.42 13.20
C LEU A 367 -6.69 -30.92 13.24
N GLY A 368 -7.48 -30.39 12.31
CA GLY A 368 -7.95 -29.01 12.31
C GLY A 368 -9.17 -28.85 13.21
N ILE A 369 -9.15 -27.86 14.09
CA ILE A 369 -10.22 -27.55 15.02
C ILE A 369 -10.68 -26.11 14.84
N ASP A 370 -11.95 -25.92 14.55
CA ASP A 370 -12.65 -24.64 14.47
C ASP A 370 -13.48 -24.42 15.74
N PRO A 371 -13.04 -23.58 16.70
CA PRO A 371 -13.72 -23.36 17.96
C PRO A 371 -15.11 -22.75 17.77
N GLY A 372 -16.09 -23.29 18.48
CA GLY A 372 -17.45 -22.79 18.41
C GLY A 372 -18.23 -23.05 19.69
N ILE A 373 -18.96 -22.04 20.19
CA ILE A 373 -19.73 -22.10 21.43
C ILE A 373 -21.11 -22.70 21.18
N ARG A 374 -21.90 -22.10 20.29
CA ARG A 374 -23.33 -22.42 20.14
C ARG A 374 -23.61 -23.75 19.43
N THR A 375 -22.85 -24.05 18.41
CA THR A 375 -23.07 -25.24 17.56
C THR A 375 -22.04 -26.35 17.81
N GLY A 376 -21.22 -26.20 18.86
CA GLY A 376 -20.09 -27.09 19.16
C GLY A 376 -18.87 -26.78 18.28
N THR A 377 -17.73 -27.24 18.73
CA THR A 377 -16.42 -27.10 18.06
C THR A 377 -16.27 -28.16 16.98
N LYS A 378 -15.92 -27.80 15.76
CA LYS A 378 -15.76 -28.68 14.62
C LYS A 378 -14.33 -29.16 14.49
N CYS A 379 -14.18 -30.46 14.29
CA CYS A 379 -12.90 -31.14 14.18
C CYS A 379 -12.82 -31.86 12.84
N ALA A 380 -11.75 -31.68 12.08
CA ALA A 380 -11.52 -32.29 10.78
C ALA A 380 -10.15 -32.95 10.74
N CYS A 381 -10.08 -34.24 10.45
CA CYS A 381 -8.86 -35.02 10.28
C CYS A 381 -8.35 -34.88 8.85
N LEU A 382 -7.06 -34.58 8.68
CA LEU A 382 -6.39 -34.44 7.41
C LEU A 382 -5.20 -35.41 7.33
N ASP A 383 -4.98 -35.95 6.14
CA ASP A 383 -3.76 -36.71 5.87
C ASP A 383 -2.56 -35.80 5.63
N GLU A 384 -1.40 -36.36 5.32
CA GLU A 384 -0.15 -35.66 5.07
C GLU A 384 -0.16 -34.77 3.80
N THR A 385 -1.18 -34.92 2.93
CA THR A 385 -1.38 -34.14 1.71
C THR A 385 -2.45 -33.07 1.86
N GLY A 386 -3.10 -32.99 3.03
CA GLY A 386 -4.25 -32.09 3.27
C GLY A 386 -5.58 -32.64 2.78
N LYS A 387 -5.64 -33.94 2.41
CA LYS A 387 -6.90 -34.60 2.05
C LYS A 387 -7.74 -34.81 3.28
N PHE A 388 -9.00 -34.45 3.19
CA PHE A 388 -10.00 -34.68 4.23
C PHE A 388 -10.27 -36.19 4.43
N LEU A 389 -10.25 -36.65 5.70
CA LEU A 389 -10.45 -38.04 6.08
C LEU A 389 -11.79 -38.24 6.81
N GLU A 390 -12.03 -37.47 7.86
CA GLU A 390 -13.17 -37.61 8.75
C GLU A 390 -13.42 -36.32 9.52
N TYR A 391 -14.65 -36.06 9.94
CA TYR A 391 -14.98 -35.00 10.87
C TYR A 391 -15.79 -35.49 12.05
N PHE A 392 -15.74 -34.74 13.14
CA PHE A 392 -16.58 -34.93 14.33
C PHE A 392 -16.79 -33.57 15.03
N VAL A 393 -17.72 -33.53 15.96
CA VAL A 393 -18.06 -32.34 16.72
C VAL A 393 -17.84 -32.61 18.19
N ILE A 394 -17.17 -31.68 18.87
CA ILE A 394 -16.95 -31.72 20.31
C ILE A 394 -17.66 -30.55 21.00
N ASN A 395 -17.93 -30.75 22.28
CA ASN A 395 -18.55 -29.72 23.10
C ASN A 395 -17.75 -29.60 24.42
N GLN A 396 -16.84 -28.64 24.43
CA GLN A 396 -15.86 -28.44 25.49
C GLN A 396 -16.46 -28.01 26.82
N GLU A 397 -17.63 -27.34 26.81
CA GLU A 397 -18.25 -26.81 28.01
C GLU A 397 -19.22 -27.82 28.64
N THR A 398 -20.11 -28.42 27.84
CA THR A 398 -21.20 -29.26 28.35
C THR A 398 -20.85 -30.75 28.45
N LYS A 399 -19.87 -31.20 27.62
CA LYS A 399 -19.46 -32.61 27.55
C LYS A 399 -17.94 -32.79 27.43
N PRO A 400 -17.15 -32.29 28.39
CA PRO A 400 -15.68 -32.27 28.27
C PRO A 400 -15.11 -33.71 28.20
N GLU A 401 -15.56 -34.65 29.00
CA GLU A 401 -15.03 -36.01 29.01
C GLU A 401 -15.38 -36.82 27.74
N GLU A 402 -16.55 -36.59 27.14
CA GLU A 402 -16.90 -37.16 25.85
C GLU A 402 -16.02 -36.57 24.75
N SER A 403 -15.81 -35.28 24.80
CA SER A 403 -14.96 -34.52 23.87
C SER A 403 -13.51 -35.02 23.92
N LYS A 404 -12.92 -35.18 25.09
CA LYS A 404 -11.56 -35.75 25.28
C LYS A 404 -11.47 -37.16 24.65
N LYS A 405 -12.46 -38.04 24.85
CA LYS A 405 -12.46 -39.38 24.24
C LYS A 405 -12.52 -39.35 22.74
N LEU A 406 -13.34 -38.45 22.15
CA LEU A 406 -13.44 -38.27 20.68
C LEU A 406 -12.12 -37.80 20.08
N VAL A 407 -11.48 -36.78 20.67
CA VAL A 407 -10.19 -36.28 20.23
C VAL A 407 -9.12 -37.38 20.33
N ALA A 408 -9.04 -38.09 21.48
CA ALA A 408 -8.05 -39.16 21.64
C ALA A 408 -8.27 -40.34 20.67
N ALA A 409 -9.52 -40.68 20.39
CA ALA A 409 -9.85 -41.71 19.40
C ALA A 409 -9.46 -41.33 17.98
N ALA A 410 -9.73 -40.07 17.58
CA ALA A 410 -9.35 -39.55 16.28
C ALA A 410 -7.80 -39.49 16.10
N VAL A 411 -7.08 -39.03 17.13
CA VAL A 411 -5.61 -38.98 17.11
C VAL A 411 -5.03 -40.39 16.92
N LYS A 412 -5.52 -41.39 17.66
CA LYS A 412 -5.07 -42.77 17.53
C LYS A 412 -5.47 -43.40 16.20
N LYS A 413 -6.71 -43.19 15.73
CA LYS A 413 -7.27 -43.80 14.50
C LYS A 413 -6.54 -43.30 13.25
N HIS A 414 -6.27 -42.03 13.18
CA HIS A 414 -5.66 -41.39 12.00
C HIS A 414 -4.17 -41.10 12.15
N ALA A 415 -3.57 -41.53 13.27
CA ALA A 415 -2.14 -41.24 13.58
C ALA A 415 -1.82 -39.75 13.46
N ILE A 416 -2.66 -38.90 14.04
CA ILE A 416 -2.49 -37.44 14.02
C ILE A 416 -1.23 -37.04 14.79
N GLN A 417 -0.40 -36.24 14.18
CA GLN A 417 0.86 -35.79 14.73
C GLN A 417 0.74 -34.38 15.34
N ILE A 418 -0.13 -33.54 14.78
CA ILE A 418 -0.31 -32.16 15.20
C ILE A 418 -1.80 -31.79 15.20
N ILE A 419 -2.20 -31.05 16.23
CA ILE A 419 -3.55 -30.49 16.35
C ILE A 419 -3.45 -28.99 16.10
N ALA A 420 -4.17 -28.50 15.10
CA ALA A 420 -4.28 -27.07 14.73
C ALA A 420 -5.57 -26.50 15.31
N VAL A 421 -5.50 -25.60 16.26
CA VAL A 421 -6.66 -24.98 16.89
C VAL A 421 -6.79 -23.55 16.39
N GLY A 422 -7.94 -23.19 15.82
CA GLY A 422 -8.23 -21.80 15.42
C GLY A 422 -8.16 -20.86 16.63
N ASN A 423 -7.71 -19.61 16.40
CA ASN A 423 -7.48 -18.62 17.47
C ASN A 423 -8.68 -17.70 17.74
N GLY A 424 -9.87 -18.06 17.28
CA GLY A 424 -11.08 -17.27 17.48
C GLY A 424 -11.75 -17.43 18.83
N THR A 425 -13.04 -17.14 18.86
CA THR A 425 -13.84 -17.23 20.09
C THR A 425 -13.87 -18.66 20.62
N ALA A 426 -13.67 -18.85 21.93
CA ALA A 426 -13.55 -20.15 22.61
C ALA A 426 -12.29 -20.97 22.26
N SER A 427 -11.31 -20.37 21.62
CA SER A 427 -10.04 -21.03 21.31
C SER A 427 -9.32 -21.51 22.56
N HIS A 428 -9.34 -20.73 23.62
CA HIS A 428 -8.62 -21.00 24.87
C HIS A 428 -9.16 -22.24 25.59
N GLU A 429 -10.46 -22.34 25.70
CA GLU A 429 -11.15 -23.47 26.31
C GLU A 429 -10.90 -24.76 25.53
N VAL A 430 -10.85 -24.65 24.19
CA VAL A 430 -10.53 -25.81 23.34
C VAL A 430 -9.07 -26.20 23.46
N GLN A 431 -8.15 -25.24 23.49
CA GLN A 431 -6.72 -25.52 23.70
C GLN A 431 -6.47 -26.18 25.06
N ALA A 432 -7.14 -25.74 26.13
CA ALA A 432 -7.07 -26.37 27.46
C ALA A 432 -7.55 -27.82 27.41
N LEU A 433 -8.72 -28.07 26.80
CA LEU A 433 -9.23 -29.43 26.60
C LEU A 433 -8.24 -30.31 25.82
N VAL A 434 -7.64 -29.78 24.76
CA VAL A 434 -6.65 -30.52 23.94
C VAL A 434 -5.40 -30.84 24.75
N ALA A 435 -4.87 -29.87 25.50
CA ALA A 435 -3.69 -30.05 26.34
C ALA A 435 -3.92 -31.10 27.42
N ASP A 436 -5.07 -31.03 28.13
CA ASP A 436 -5.47 -32.02 29.10
C ASP A 436 -5.62 -33.41 28.47
N THR A 437 -6.25 -33.51 27.30
CA THR A 437 -6.40 -34.76 26.57
C THR A 437 -5.06 -35.40 26.21
N ILE A 438 -4.10 -34.61 25.75
CA ILE A 438 -2.74 -35.08 25.43
C ILE A 438 -2.06 -35.61 26.67
N ALA A 439 -2.11 -34.86 27.77
CA ALA A 439 -1.47 -35.23 29.04
C ALA A 439 -2.13 -36.49 29.65
N GLU A 440 -3.46 -36.52 29.83
CA GLU A 440 -4.21 -37.61 30.45
C GLU A 440 -4.15 -38.94 29.67
N GLN A 441 -4.18 -38.84 28.33
CA GLN A 441 -4.18 -40.01 27.46
C GLN A 441 -2.76 -40.43 26.97
N GLY A 442 -1.71 -39.70 27.37
CA GLY A 442 -0.34 -39.97 26.98
C GLY A 442 -0.13 -39.95 25.47
N LEU A 443 -0.76 -39.02 24.77
CA LEU A 443 -0.66 -38.91 23.31
C LEU A 443 0.69 -38.27 22.91
N SER A 444 1.25 -38.77 21.82
CA SER A 444 2.53 -38.23 21.29
C SER A 444 2.37 -37.01 20.36
N CYS A 445 1.13 -36.58 20.10
CA CYS A 445 0.86 -35.41 19.24
C CYS A 445 1.13 -34.08 19.99
N LYS A 446 1.41 -33.04 19.22
CA LYS A 446 1.55 -31.66 19.72
C LYS A 446 0.37 -30.80 19.23
N PHE A 447 0.18 -29.63 19.81
CA PHE A 447 -0.82 -28.71 19.33
C PHE A 447 -0.24 -27.30 19.11
N THR A 448 -0.93 -26.49 18.32
CA THR A 448 -0.60 -25.09 18.07
C THR A 448 -1.83 -24.29 17.73
N ALA A 449 -1.84 -23.00 18.10
CA ALA A 449 -2.84 -22.06 17.64
C ALA A 449 -2.57 -21.64 16.18
N VAL A 450 -3.62 -21.60 15.38
CA VAL A 450 -3.58 -21.20 13.96
C VAL A 450 -4.49 -20.00 13.76
N ASP A 451 -4.03 -19.01 13.04
CA ASP A 451 -4.86 -17.86 12.72
C ASP A 451 -6.02 -18.24 11.79
N GLU A 452 -7.25 -17.97 12.24
CA GLU A 452 -8.47 -18.29 11.49
C GLU A 452 -9.01 -17.13 10.66
N ASP A 453 -8.34 -15.96 10.63
CA ASP A 453 -8.78 -14.80 9.86
C ASP A 453 -9.08 -15.17 8.41
N GLY A 454 -10.29 -14.84 7.93
CA GLY A 454 -10.77 -15.21 6.60
C GLY A 454 -11.17 -16.67 6.40
N ALA A 455 -11.05 -17.59 7.40
CA ALA A 455 -11.50 -18.97 7.24
C ALA A 455 -13.03 -19.05 7.01
N SER A 456 -13.79 -18.16 7.63
CA SER A 456 -15.23 -18.03 7.40
C SER A 456 -15.55 -17.57 5.98
N VAL A 457 -14.72 -16.68 5.40
CA VAL A 457 -14.86 -16.23 4.01
C VAL A 457 -14.59 -17.38 3.04
N TYR A 458 -13.52 -18.12 3.26
CA TYR A 458 -13.23 -19.33 2.48
C TYR A 458 -14.39 -20.32 2.55
N SER A 459 -14.83 -20.68 3.76
CA SER A 459 -15.86 -21.71 3.95
C SER A 459 -17.18 -21.40 3.25
N ALA A 460 -17.51 -20.10 3.10
CA ALA A 460 -18.69 -19.61 2.37
C ALA A 460 -18.49 -19.46 0.87
N SER A 461 -17.24 -19.51 0.39
CA SER A 461 -16.89 -19.27 -1.01
C SER A 461 -17.39 -20.37 -1.96
N ASP A 462 -17.50 -20.02 -3.26
CA ASP A 462 -17.81 -21.00 -4.31
C ASP A 462 -16.71 -22.05 -4.44
N LEU A 463 -15.43 -21.63 -4.26
CA LEU A 463 -14.30 -22.53 -4.25
C LEU A 463 -14.43 -23.64 -3.19
N ALA A 464 -14.81 -23.27 -1.97
CA ALA A 464 -15.00 -24.25 -0.89
C ALA A 464 -16.20 -25.18 -1.16
N ARG A 465 -17.24 -24.68 -1.88
CA ARG A 465 -18.35 -25.51 -2.35
C ARG A 465 -17.94 -26.48 -3.46
N GLU A 466 -17.07 -26.02 -4.36
CA GLU A 466 -16.49 -26.90 -5.40
C GLU A 466 -15.60 -27.99 -4.76
N GLU A 467 -14.76 -27.64 -3.76
CA GLU A 467 -13.89 -28.63 -3.08
C GLU A 467 -14.66 -29.62 -2.20
N PHE A 468 -15.74 -29.19 -1.55
CA PHE A 468 -16.47 -29.95 -0.58
C PHE A 468 -18.00 -29.72 -0.70
N PRO A 469 -18.66 -30.25 -1.77
CA PRO A 469 -20.08 -30.00 -2.03
C PRO A 469 -20.98 -30.54 -0.92
N ASP A 470 -20.60 -31.66 -0.31
CA ASP A 470 -21.43 -32.40 0.66
C ASP A 470 -21.14 -32.05 2.12
N LEU A 471 -20.18 -31.14 2.39
CA LEU A 471 -19.81 -30.75 3.75
C LEU A 471 -20.46 -29.42 4.16
N ASP A 472 -20.83 -29.34 5.43
CA ASP A 472 -21.30 -28.10 6.03
C ASP A 472 -20.24 -27.01 6.04
N LEU A 473 -20.66 -25.74 5.97
CA LEU A 473 -19.84 -24.54 6.01
C LEU A 473 -18.82 -24.60 7.16
N THR A 474 -19.23 -24.99 8.35
CA THR A 474 -18.37 -24.98 9.54
C THR A 474 -17.29 -26.06 9.50
N ILE A 475 -17.58 -27.20 8.85
CA ILE A 475 -16.59 -28.28 8.67
C ILE A 475 -15.49 -27.82 7.69
N ARG A 476 -15.86 -27.07 6.62
CA ARG A 476 -14.91 -26.49 5.68
C ARG A 476 -13.95 -25.50 6.38
N GLY A 477 -14.43 -24.76 7.39
CA GLY A 477 -13.61 -23.92 8.26
C GLY A 477 -12.52 -24.72 8.98
N ALA A 478 -12.90 -25.81 9.66
CA ALA A 478 -11.95 -26.68 10.36
C ALA A 478 -10.91 -27.32 9.42
N ILE A 479 -11.31 -27.71 8.19
CA ILE A 479 -10.40 -28.22 7.16
C ILE A 479 -9.39 -27.11 6.79
N SER A 480 -9.85 -25.89 6.56
CA SER A 480 -9.00 -24.77 6.20
C SER A 480 -7.97 -24.46 7.30
N ILE A 481 -8.38 -24.44 8.57
CA ILE A 481 -7.47 -24.23 9.71
C ILE A 481 -6.36 -25.29 9.72
N GLY A 482 -6.69 -26.56 9.52
CA GLY A 482 -5.70 -27.64 9.44
C GLY A 482 -4.74 -27.49 8.26
N ARG A 483 -5.27 -27.17 7.07
CA ARG A 483 -4.47 -26.95 5.85
C ARG A 483 -3.57 -25.73 5.91
N ARG A 484 -3.98 -24.65 6.61
CA ARG A 484 -3.13 -23.48 6.85
C ARG A 484 -1.88 -23.84 7.63
N LEU A 485 -1.95 -24.79 8.52
CA LEU A 485 -0.80 -25.27 9.25
C LEU A 485 0.11 -26.11 8.34
N GLN A 486 -0.46 -26.94 7.46
CA GLN A 486 0.29 -27.77 6.53
C GLN A 486 1.00 -26.95 5.47
N ASP A 487 0.31 -26.01 4.81
CA ASP A 487 0.89 -25.04 3.87
C ASP A 487 0.09 -23.73 3.87
N PRO A 488 0.57 -22.70 4.60
CA PRO A 488 -0.10 -21.40 4.69
C PRO A 488 -0.34 -20.76 3.32
N LEU A 489 0.66 -20.79 2.44
CA LEU A 489 0.56 -20.20 1.10
C LEU A 489 -0.53 -20.87 0.27
N ALA A 490 -0.54 -22.19 0.21
CA ALA A 490 -1.48 -22.96 -0.61
C ALA A 490 -2.93 -22.74 -0.19
N GLU A 491 -3.17 -22.49 1.09
CA GLU A 491 -4.53 -22.28 1.62
C GLU A 491 -4.96 -20.81 1.60
N LEU A 492 -4.09 -19.89 2.02
CA LEU A 492 -4.43 -18.46 2.11
C LEU A 492 -4.71 -17.81 0.75
N VAL A 493 -4.09 -18.29 -0.33
CA VAL A 493 -4.37 -17.78 -1.69
C VAL A 493 -5.80 -18.12 -2.19
N LYS A 494 -6.54 -18.97 -1.50
CA LYS A 494 -7.93 -19.29 -1.79
C LYS A 494 -8.90 -18.19 -1.34
N ILE A 495 -8.43 -17.25 -0.51
CA ILE A 495 -9.21 -16.18 0.08
C ILE A 495 -8.80 -14.87 -0.62
N ASP A 496 -9.74 -13.92 -0.69
CA ASP A 496 -9.39 -12.54 -1.07
C ASP A 496 -8.38 -11.99 -0.05
N PRO A 497 -7.19 -11.53 -0.48
CA PRO A 497 -6.17 -11.02 0.43
C PRO A 497 -6.66 -9.96 1.41
N LYS A 498 -7.67 -9.16 1.04
CA LYS A 498 -8.32 -8.20 1.93
C LYS A 498 -9.10 -8.83 3.09
N SER A 499 -9.42 -10.09 3.01
CA SER A 499 -10.10 -10.83 4.09
C SER A 499 -9.13 -11.45 5.09
N ILE A 500 -7.82 -11.30 4.85
CA ILE A 500 -6.77 -11.72 5.77
C ILE A 500 -6.43 -10.52 6.66
N GLY A 501 -6.36 -10.71 7.97
CA GLY A 501 -6.06 -9.66 8.94
C GLY A 501 -4.59 -9.25 8.90
N VAL A 502 -4.23 -8.31 8.04
CA VAL A 502 -2.84 -7.83 7.86
C VAL A 502 -2.57 -6.45 8.46
N GLY A 503 -3.62 -5.78 9.00
CA GLY A 503 -3.44 -4.48 9.63
C GLY A 503 -4.69 -3.87 10.26
N LEU A 504 -4.47 -3.00 11.26
CA LEU A 504 -5.53 -2.41 12.07
C LEU A 504 -6.49 -1.50 11.28
N TYR A 505 -5.98 -0.78 10.27
CA TYR A 505 -6.73 0.19 9.47
C TYR A 505 -6.98 -0.27 8.03
N GLN A 506 -6.94 -1.58 7.79
CA GLN A 506 -7.05 -2.19 6.46
C GLN A 506 -8.32 -1.76 5.70
N HIS A 507 -9.43 -1.53 6.42
CA HIS A 507 -10.70 -1.11 5.82
C HIS A 507 -10.88 0.42 5.70
N ASP A 508 -9.88 1.20 6.14
CA ASP A 508 -9.93 2.67 6.16
C ASP A 508 -9.07 3.32 5.09
N VAL A 509 -8.33 2.53 4.32
CA VAL A 509 -7.50 2.98 3.21
C VAL A 509 -8.21 2.82 1.87
N ASN A 510 -7.64 3.37 0.80
CA ASN A 510 -8.16 3.20 -0.55
C ASN A 510 -8.22 1.72 -0.95
N GLN A 511 -9.42 1.16 -1.03
CA GLN A 511 -9.66 -0.27 -1.24
C GLN A 511 -9.21 -0.77 -2.63
N LYS A 512 -9.18 0.11 -3.64
CA LYS A 512 -8.69 -0.24 -4.98
C LYS A 512 -7.17 -0.41 -4.96
N LYS A 513 -6.44 0.59 -4.46
CA LYS A 513 -4.98 0.54 -4.29
C LYS A 513 -4.57 -0.65 -3.42
N LEU A 514 -5.29 -0.88 -2.31
CA LEU A 514 -5.04 -2.03 -1.43
C LEU A 514 -5.17 -3.37 -2.17
N THR A 515 -6.25 -3.56 -2.93
CA THR A 515 -6.46 -4.80 -3.69
C THR A 515 -5.34 -5.05 -4.68
N GLU A 516 -5.00 -4.06 -5.49
CA GLU A 516 -3.94 -4.14 -6.49
C GLU A 516 -2.60 -4.52 -5.84
N GLN A 517 -2.25 -3.85 -4.74
CA GLN A 517 -0.99 -4.07 -4.05
C GLN A 517 -0.91 -5.44 -3.36
N LEU A 518 -2.00 -5.88 -2.71
CA LEU A 518 -2.03 -7.20 -2.06
C LEU A 518 -2.02 -8.36 -3.08
N ASP A 519 -2.71 -8.22 -4.22
CA ASP A 519 -2.66 -9.20 -5.31
C ASP A 519 -1.25 -9.33 -5.90
N GLU A 520 -0.53 -8.22 -6.06
CA GLU A 520 0.88 -8.23 -6.47
C GLU A 520 1.77 -8.99 -5.48
N VAL A 521 1.57 -8.76 -4.18
CA VAL A 521 2.33 -9.46 -3.13
C VAL A 521 2.10 -10.96 -3.21
N VAL A 522 0.84 -11.40 -3.36
CA VAL A 522 0.52 -12.83 -3.52
C VAL A 522 1.23 -13.40 -4.74
N GLY A 523 1.13 -12.72 -5.88
CA GLY A 523 1.80 -13.13 -7.13
C GLY A 523 3.33 -13.23 -6.95
N SER A 524 3.96 -12.24 -6.32
CA SER A 524 5.38 -12.24 -6.02
C SER A 524 5.79 -13.45 -5.17
N VAL A 525 5.07 -13.69 -4.06
CA VAL A 525 5.38 -14.82 -3.15
C VAL A 525 5.18 -16.16 -3.84
N VAL A 526 4.08 -16.36 -4.59
CA VAL A 526 3.80 -17.60 -5.29
C VAL A 526 4.92 -17.92 -6.30
N ASN A 527 5.35 -16.93 -7.10
CA ASN A 527 6.43 -17.12 -8.06
C ASN A 527 7.81 -17.24 -7.39
N LYS A 528 8.01 -16.69 -6.20
CA LYS A 528 9.24 -16.87 -5.43
C LYS A 528 9.36 -18.26 -4.80
N VAL A 529 8.27 -18.84 -4.33
CA VAL A 529 8.22 -20.18 -3.73
C VAL A 529 8.18 -21.28 -4.81
N GLY A 530 7.51 -21.02 -5.92
CA GLY A 530 7.20 -21.98 -6.97
C GLY A 530 6.04 -22.91 -6.59
N VAL A 531 5.46 -23.53 -7.59
CA VAL A 531 4.20 -24.23 -7.45
C VAL A 531 4.32 -25.67 -7.95
N ASN A 532 3.95 -26.67 -7.11
CA ASN A 532 3.82 -28.04 -7.56
C ASN A 532 2.59 -28.17 -8.48
N LEU A 533 2.84 -28.53 -9.74
CA LEU A 533 1.82 -28.57 -10.79
C LEU A 533 0.73 -29.64 -10.52
N ASN A 534 1.09 -30.74 -9.86
CA ASN A 534 0.18 -31.87 -9.63
C ASN A 534 -0.71 -31.70 -8.41
N THR A 535 -0.29 -30.88 -7.42
CA THR A 535 -1.04 -30.70 -6.16
C THR A 535 -1.73 -29.36 -6.04
N ALA A 536 -1.29 -28.34 -6.80
CA ALA A 536 -1.80 -26.97 -6.68
C ALA A 536 -3.27 -26.83 -7.08
N SER A 537 -4.02 -26.03 -6.31
CA SER A 537 -5.38 -25.62 -6.67
C SER A 537 -5.36 -24.61 -7.82
N HIS A 538 -6.48 -24.46 -8.52
CA HIS A 538 -6.61 -23.43 -9.54
C HIS A 538 -6.48 -22.00 -8.95
N ALA A 539 -6.82 -21.82 -7.65
CA ALA A 539 -6.65 -20.57 -6.93
C ALA A 539 -5.16 -20.21 -6.73
N LEU A 540 -4.29 -21.20 -6.52
CA LEU A 540 -2.85 -20.99 -6.45
C LEU A 540 -2.24 -20.79 -7.84
N LEU A 541 -2.62 -21.61 -8.80
CA LEU A 541 -2.11 -21.59 -10.18
C LEU A 541 -2.36 -20.24 -10.87
N LYS A 542 -3.49 -19.55 -10.58
CA LYS A 542 -3.80 -18.24 -11.21
C LYS A 542 -2.76 -17.14 -10.93
N TYR A 543 -1.97 -17.29 -9.85
CA TYR A 543 -0.92 -16.33 -9.49
C TYR A 543 0.46 -16.67 -10.10
N VAL A 544 0.57 -17.82 -10.76
CA VAL A 544 1.78 -18.16 -11.50
C VAL A 544 1.89 -17.26 -12.73
N SER A 545 3.09 -16.74 -12.98
CA SER A 545 3.38 -15.90 -14.15
C SER A 545 2.81 -16.50 -15.43
N GLY A 546 2.08 -15.72 -16.21
CA GLY A 546 1.49 -16.16 -17.49
C GLY A 546 0.23 -17.04 -17.39
N ILE A 547 -0.27 -17.36 -16.19
CA ILE A 547 -1.47 -18.17 -15.97
C ILE A 547 -2.60 -17.32 -15.43
N ASN A 548 -3.71 -17.23 -16.13
CA ASN A 548 -4.96 -16.65 -15.64
C ASN A 548 -5.89 -17.74 -15.07
N LEU A 549 -6.96 -17.32 -14.39
CA LEU A 549 -7.91 -18.24 -13.74
C LEU A 549 -8.51 -19.27 -14.71
N GLY A 550 -8.83 -18.87 -15.94
CA GLY A 550 -9.39 -19.76 -16.95
C GLY A 550 -8.39 -20.86 -17.36
N LEU A 551 -7.12 -20.50 -17.49
CA LEU A 551 -6.04 -21.43 -17.78
C LEU A 551 -5.74 -22.35 -16.59
N ALA A 552 -5.74 -21.80 -15.37
CA ALA A 552 -5.55 -22.56 -14.13
C ALA A 552 -6.59 -23.67 -13.98
N ARG A 553 -7.87 -23.38 -14.25
CA ARG A 553 -8.95 -24.40 -14.24
C ARG A 553 -8.73 -25.49 -15.32
N LYS A 554 -8.26 -25.11 -16.52
CA LYS A 554 -7.95 -26.09 -17.57
C LYS A 554 -6.78 -26.99 -17.21
N ILE A 555 -5.75 -26.48 -16.54
CA ILE A 555 -4.63 -27.26 -16.01
C ILE A 555 -5.13 -28.31 -15.02
N VAL A 556 -5.97 -27.89 -14.05
CA VAL A 556 -6.56 -28.81 -13.06
C VAL A 556 -7.38 -29.90 -13.75
N LYS A 557 -8.28 -29.50 -14.67
CA LYS A 557 -9.09 -30.45 -15.44
C LYS A 557 -8.23 -31.41 -16.26
N PHE A 558 -7.19 -30.93 -16.89
CA PHE A 558 -6.28 -31.77 -17.69
C PHE A 558 -5.63 -32.87 -16.84
N ARG A 559 -5.13 -32.55 -15.63
CA ARG A 559 -4.55 -33.57 -14.76
C ARG A 559 -5.59 -34.54 -14.18
N GLU A 560 -6.84 -34.12 -14.00
CA GLU A 560 -7.94 -35.00 -13.60
C GLU A 560 -8.31 -36.00 -14.71
N GLU A 561 -8.29 -35.57 -15.96
CA GLU A 561 -8.64 -36.41 -17.12
C GLU A 561 -7.47 -37.29 -17.60
N LYS A 562 -6.25 -36.77 -17.60
CA LYS A 562 -5.06 -37.45 -18.15
C LYS A 562 -4.18 -38.12 -17.09
N GLY A 563 -4.43 -37.85 -15.82
CA GLY A 563 -3.57 -38.26 -14.71
C GLY A 563 -2.45 -37.23 -14.43
N ALA A 564 -1.50 -37.59 -13.56
CA ALA A 564 -0.42 -36.73 -13.16
C ALA A 564 0.41 -36.26 -14.37
N ILE A 565 0.70 -34.95 -14.39
CA ILE A 565 1.57 -34.33 -15.40
C ILE A 565 3.02 -34.72 -15.05
N ARG A 566 3.70 -35.35 -15.99
CA ARG A 566 5.06 -35.89 -15.78
C ARG A 566 6.16 -35.12 -16.47
N SER A 567 5.81 -34.09 -17.24
CA SER A 567 6.77 -33.21 -17.89
C SER A 567 6.20 -31.83 -18.11
N ARG A 568 7.03 -30.80 -17.99
CA ARG A 568 6.65 -29.42 -18.35
C ARG A 568 6.18 -29.31 -19.79
N THR A 569 6.68 -30.14 -20.69
CA THR A 569 6.26 -30.14 -22.09
C THR A 569 4.80 -30.53 -22.29
N MET A 570 4.22 -31.37 -21.40
CA MET A 570 2.80 -31.71 -21.46
C MET A 570 1.88 -30.49 -21.28
N LEU A 571 2.36 -29.40 -20.70
CA LEU A 571 1.61 -28.16 -20.60
C LEU A 571 1.21 -27.60 -21.97
N THR A 572 2.00 -27.85 -23.01
CA THR A 572 1.71 -27.39 -24.38
C THR A 572 0.51 -28.10 -25.00
N GLU A 573 0.06 -29.23 -24.43
CA GLU A 573 -1.13 -29.95 -24.86
C GLU A 573 -2.42 -29.34 -24.32
N ILE A 574 -2.31 -28.41 -23.35
CA ILE A 574 -3.47 -27.82 -22.66
C ILE A 574 -4.08 -26.72 -23.56
N PRO A 575 -5.37 -26.81 -23.92
CA PRO A 575 -6.01 -25.85 -24.79
C PRO A 575 -5.98 -24.43 -24.24
N GLY A 576 -5.32 -23.51 -24.98
CA GLY A 576 -5.17 -22.09 -24.61
C GLY A 576 -3.88 -21.76 -23.85
N LEU A 577 -3.04 -22.75 -23.56
CA LEU A 577 -1.68 -22.52 -23.10
C LEU A 577 -0.77 -22.40 -24.31
N GLY A 578 -0.69 -21.18 -24.86
CA GLY A 578 0.17 -20.89 -26.03
C GLY A 578 1.65 -20.76 -25.67
N PRO A 579 2.53 -20.62 -26.69
CA PRO A 579 3.98 -20.52 -26.47
C PRO A 579 4.38 -19.43 -25.48
N LYS A 580 3.74 -18.27 -25.55
CA LYS A 580 4.02 -17.13 -24.64
C LYS A 580 3.66 -17.45 -23.18
N ALA A 581 2.51 -18.07 -22.95
CA ALA A 581 2.10 -18.48 -21.60
C ALA A 581 3.03 -19.57 -21.06
N PHE A 582 3.42 -20.53 -21.90
CA PHE A 582 4.41 -21.55 -21.54
C PHE A 582 5.76 -20.93 -21.13
N GLU A 583 6.30 -20.02 -21.94
CA GLU A 583 7.53 -19.30 -21.64
C GLU A 583 7.44 -18.63 -20.27
N GLN A 584 6.32 -17.97 -19.97
CA GLN A 584 6.17 -17.22 -18.71
C GLN A 584 6.01 -18.13 -17.49
N CYS A 585 5.34 -19.28 -17.60
CA CYS A 585 4.96 -20.08 -16.44
C CYS A 585 5.90 -21.27 -16.17
N ALA A 586 6.55 -21.85 -17.20
CA ALA A 586 7.21 -23.15 -17.09
C ALA A 586 8.28 -23.21 -15.99
N GLY A 587 9.06 -22.14 -15.81
CA GLY A 587 10.11 -22.11 -14.79
C GLY A 587 9.59 -22.03 -13.35
N PHE A 588 8.36 -21.59 -13.14
CA PHE A 588 7.73 -21.47 -11.80
C PHE A 588 6.92 -22.70 -11.39
N LEU A 589 6.65 -23.60 -12.34
CA LEU A 589 5.92 -24.83 -12.12
C LEU A 589 6.90 -26.00 -11.89
N LYS A 590 6.75 -26.69 -10.76
CA LYS A 590 7.60 -27.80 -10.36
C LYS A 590 6.83 -29.12 -10.48
N ILE A 591 7.51 -30.17 -10.95
CA ILE A 591 6.97 -31.50 -11.11
C ILE A 591 7.90 -32.51 -10.43
N PRO A 592 7.72 -32.80 -9.12
CA PRO A 592 8.54 -33.75 -8.40
C PRO A 592 8.52 -35.15 -9.00
N GLU A 593 7.41 -35.52 -9.62
CA GLU A 593 7.17 -36.84 -10.23
C GLU A 593 7.65 -36.93 -11.68
N SER A 594 8.37 -35.91 -12.19
CA SER A 594 8.87 -35.91 -13.57
C SER A 594 10.01 -36.91 -13.78
N ASP A 595 10.06 -37.47 -14.98
CA ASP A 595 11.17 -38.29 -15.44
C ASP A 595 12.44 -37.44 -15.73
N ASN A 596 12.28 -36.12 -15.89
CA ASN A 596 13.38 -35.19 -16.07
C ASN A 596 13.62 -34.42 -14.74
N GLU A 597 14.77 -34.68 -14.09
CA GLU A 597 15.15 -34.02 -12.83
C GLU A 597 15.05 -32.47 -12.92
N LEU A 598 15.26 -31.88 -14.09
CA LEU A 598 15.21 -30.43 -14.31
C LEU A 598 13.79 -29.85 -14.19
N ASP A 599 12.75 -30.65 -14.38
CA ASP A 599 11.36 -30.20 -14.23
C ASP A 599 10.99 -29.92 -12.76
N ASN A 600 11.78 -30.40 -11.81
CA ASN A 600 11.64 -30.11 -10.37
C ASN A 600 12.65 -29.05 -9.90
N THR A 601 13.15 -28.21 -10.79
CA THR A 601 14.10 -27.14 -10.49
C THR A 601 13.58 -25.78 -10.96
N TRP A 602 14.29 -24.71 -10.62
CA TRP A 602 14.04 -23.37 -11.13
C TRP A 602 14.64 -23.13 -12.52
N VAL A 603 15.31 -24.13 -13.11
CA VAL A 603 15.88 -23.99 -14.45
C VAL A 603 14.75 -23.85 -15.46
N HIS A 604 14.81 -22.81 -16.27
CA HIS A 604 13.83 -22.60 -17.33
C HIS A 604 14.06 -23.58 -18.49
N PRO A 605 13.02 -24.10 -19.15
CA PRO A 605 13.17 -25.08 -20.24
C PRO A 605 14.08 -24.62 -21.38
N GLU A 606 14.18 -23.31 -21.66
CA GLU A 606 15.10 -22.78 -22.68
C GLU A 606 16.57 -23.10 -22.40
N ASN A 607 16.94 -23.30 -21.14
CA ASN A 607 18.29 -23.57 -20.66
C ASN A 607 18.52 -25.05 -20.32
N TYR A 608 17.62 -25.99 -20.65
CA TYR A 608 17.76 -27.42 -20.30
C TYR A 608 18.99 -28.07 -20.90
N ALA A 609 19.34 -27.74 -22.16
CA ALA A 609 20.52 -28.28 -22.81
C ALA A 609 21.80 -27.88 -22.02
N LEU A 610 21.91 -26.61 -21.65
CA LEU A 610 23.01 -26.11 -20.81
C LEU A 610 23.04 -26.76 -19.44
N ALA A 611 21.87 -26.80 -18.76
CA ALA A 611 21.74 -27.35 -17.41
C ALA A 611 22.05 -28.85 -17.38
N SER A 612 21.67 -29.62 -18.41
CA SER A 612 21.98 -31.06 -18.52
C SER A 612 23.48 -31.31 -18.65
N GLU A 613 24.20 -30.49 -19.43
CA GLU A 613 25.66 -30.57 -19.54
C GLU A 613 26.36 -30.21 -18.20
N MET A 614 25.88 -29.16 -17.53
CA MET A 614 26.38 -28.79 -16.22
C MET A 614 26.08 -29.86 -15.14
N LEU A 615 24.87 -30.45 -15.18
CA LEU A 615 24.47 -31.53 -14.27
C LEU A 615 25.36 -32.79 -14.45
N ALA A 616 25.70 -33.13 -15.69
CA ALA A 616 26.61 -34.22 -16.00
C ALA A 616 28.02 -34.00 -15.40
N LEU A 617 28.54 -32.76 -15.47
CA LEU A 617 29.80 -32.39 -14.84
C LEU A 617 29.73 -32.50 -13.32
N LEU A 618 28.67 -32.02 -12.71
CA LEU A 618 28.48 -32.11 -11.25
C LEU A 618 28.33 -33.54 -10.76
N LYS A 619 27.61 -34.41 -11.51
CA LYS A 619 27.50 -35.86 -11.22
C LYS A 619 28.84 -36.57 -11.34
N ALA A 620 29.75 -36.09 -12.19
CA ALA A 620 31.14 -36.57 -12.30
C ALA A 620 32.06 -36.04 -11.17
N GLY A 621 31.50 -35.25 -10.22
CA GLY A 621 32.24 -34.73 -9.08
C GLY A 621 33.06 -33.46 -9.39
N ALA A 622 32.87 -32.81 -10.52
CA ALA A 622 33.62 -31.62 -10.92
C ALA A 622 32.70 -30.42 -11.12
N GLU A 623 33.09 -29.28 -10.56
CA GLU A 623 32.48 -28.01 -10.93
C GLU A 623 33.09 -27.53 -12.25
N PRO A 624 32.28 -26.81 -13.11
CA PRO A 624 32.82 -26.27 -14.34
C PRO A 624 34.01 -25.34 -14.12
N SER A 625 35.16 -25.65 -14.68
CA SER A 625 36.35 -24.82 -14.62
C SER A 625 36.10 -23.47 -15.33
N ARG A 626 36.96 -22.48 -15.12
CA ARG A 626 36.85 -21.17 -15.78
C ARG A 626 36.81 -21.29 -17.32
N GLU A 627 37.59 -22.21 -17.87
CA GLU A 627 37.62 -22.46 -19.30
C GLU A 627 36.35 -23.13 -19.80
N GLN A 628 35.83 -24.13 -19.06
CA GLN A 628 34.57 -24.78 -19.36
C GLN A 628 33.39 -23.79 -19.26
N ARG A 629 33.36 -22.88 -18.27
CA ARG A 629 32.36 -21.82 -18.18
C ARG A 629 32.40 -20.90 -19.39
N ALA A 630 33.60 -20.49 -19.86
CA ALA A 630 33.76 -19.69 -21.06
C ALA A 630 33.21 -20.39 -22.31
N ALA A 631 33.51 -21.66 -22.47
CA ALA A 631 33.02 -22.48 -23.58
C ALA A 631 31.49 -22.67 -23.54
N LEU A 632 30.90 -22.87 -22.35
CA LEU A 632 29.44 -22.98 -22.17
C LEU A 632 28.75 -21.68 -22.52
N LYS A 633 29.32 -20.53 -22.07
CA LYS A 633 28.77 -19.20 -22.42
C LYS A 633 28.73 -18.98 -23.93
N GLU A 634 29.82 -19.27 -24.62
CA GLU A 634 29.91 -19.12 -26.07
C GLU A 634 28.95 -20.08 -26.80
N LYS A 635 28.91 -21.34 -26.37
CA LYS A 635 28.08 -22.39 -26.98
C LYS A 635 26.57 -22.10 -26.88
N TYR A 636 26.11 -21.62 -25.73
CA TYR A 636 24.69 -21.42 -25.44
C TYR A 636 24.23 -19.95 -25.49
N GLY A 637 25.16 -19.02 -25.69
CA GLY A 637 24.84 -17.59 -25.80
C GLY A 637 24.32 -16.96 -24.50
N VAL A 638 24.74 -17.48 -23.34
CA VAL A 638 24.31 -17.03 -22.00
C VAL A 638 25.43 -16.25 -21.29
N GLY A 639 25.07 -15.43 -20.33
CA GLY A 639 26.02 -14.70 -19.49
C GLY A 639 26.40 -15.43 -18.19
N ASP A 640 27.24 -14.76 -17.39
CA ASP A 640 27.72 -15.30 -16.13
C ASP A 640 26.58 -15.46 -15.11
N THR A 641 25.63 -14.51 -15.06
CA THR A 641 24.50 -14.55 -14.13
C THR A 641 23.64 -15.79 -14.33
N THR A 642 23.31 -16.11 -15.58
CA THR A 642 22.52 -17.31 -15.92
C THR A 642 23.27 -18.60 -15.56
N LEU A 643 24.58 -18.67 -15.82
CA LEU A 643 25.40 -19.82 -15.43
C LEU A 643 25.44 -19.99 -13.91
N ASP A 644 25.63 -18.91 -13.15
CA ASP A 644 25.70 -18.95 -11.70
C ASP A 644 24.35 -19.35 -11.07
N ASP A 645 23.24 -18.83 -11.60
CA ASP A 645 21.89 -19.20 -11.15
C ASP A 645 21.61 -20.69 -11.40
N ILE A 646 21.96 -21.21 -12.60
CA ILE A 646 21.79 -22.63 -12.91
C ILE A 646 22.69 -23.50 -12.02
N LEU A 647 23.95 -23.12 -11.82
CA LEU A 647 24.89 -23.86 -10.96
C LEU A 647 24.41 -23.94 -9.50
N LEU A 648 23.91 -22.81 -8.98
CA LEU A 648 23.38 -22.75 -7.64
C LEU A 648 22.17 -23.67 -7.47
N GLU A 649 21.27 -23.67 -8.45
CA GLU A 649 20.08 -24.50 -8.46
C GLU A 649 20.39 -25.98 -8.56
N LEU A 650 21.33 -26.36 -9.42
CA LEU A 650 21.74 -27.76 -9.57
C LEU A 650 22.47 -28.31 -8.34
N LYS A 651 23.15 -27.47 -7.57
CA LYS A 651 23.77 -27.87 -6.27
C LYS A 651 22.76 -28.08 -5.16
N LYS A 652 21.66 -27.35 -5.17
CA LYS A 652 20.60 -27.42 -4.16
C LYS A 652 19.23 -27.41 -4.83
N PRO A 653 18.86 -28.48 -5.53
CA PRO A 653 17.64 -28.50 -6.31
C PRO A 653 16.41 -28.38 -5.39
N ASN A 654 15.41 -27.67 -5.87
CA ASN A 654 14.09 -27.55 -5.27
C ASN A 654 14.08 -26.98 -3.83
N ARG A 655 15.03 -26.11 -3.48
CA ARG A 655 15.01 -25.43 -2.19
C ARG A 655 13.78 -24.53 -2.09
N ASP A 656 12.97 -24.78 -1.06
CA ASP A 656 11.88 -23.88 -0.69
C ASP A 656 12.48 -22.73 0.13
N PRO A 657 12.35 -21.46 -0.27
CA PRO A 657 12.91 -20.34 0.49
C PRO A 657 12.32 -20.20 1.90
N ARG A 658 11.19 -20.88 2.18
CA ARG A 658 10.54 -20.92 3.48
C ARG A 658 11.20 -21.89 4.47
N ASP A 659 11.97 -22.86 3.98
CA ASP A 659 12.64 -23.87 4.84
C ASP A 659 13.74 -23.26 5.74
N ASP A 660 14.20 -22.03 5.43
CA ASP A 660 15.19 -21.30 6.25
C ASP A 660 14.55 -20.55 7.43
N LEU A 661 13.25 -20.47 7.50
CA LEU A 661 12.52 -19.76 8.54
C LEU A 661 12.20 -20.66 9.73
N PRO A 662 12.07 -20.11 10.95
CA PRO A 662 11.79 -20.92 12.14
C PRO A 662 10.42 -21.60 12.02
N PRO A 663 10.32 -22.89 12.41
CA PRO A 663 9.05 -23.62 12.38
C PRO A 663 8.02 -22.99 13.34
N PRO A 664 6.72 -23.24 13.15
CA PRO A 664 5.67 -22.80 14.05
C PRO A 664 5.91 -23.27 15.50
N ILE A 665 5.46 -22.46 16.47
CA ILE A 665 5.59 -22.80 17.88
C ILE A 665 4.62 -23.95 18.20
N MET A 666 5.16 -25.07 18.68
CA MET A 666 4.35 -26.14 19.24
C MET A 666 4.20 -25.91 20.74
N GLN A 667 2.95 -25.88 21.21
CA GLN A 667 2.64 -25.67 22.62
C GLN A 667 2.63 -26.99 23.38
N GLU A 668 3.08 -26.94 24.63
CA GLU A 668 3.02 -28.06 25.58
C GLU A 668 2.03 -27.78 26.73
N GLY A 669 1.53 -26.54 26.84
CA GLY A 669 0.56 -26.13 27.85
C GLY A 669 -0.10 -24.80 27.50
N VAL A 670 -1.16 -24.42 28.23
CA VAL A 670 -1.89 -23.18 28.03
C VAL A 670 -1.56 -22.22 29.17
N LEU A 671 -1.05 -21.04 28.85
CA LEU A 671 -0.84 -19.92 29.77
C LEU A 671 -2.17 -19.18 29.97
N GLN A 672 -2.45 -18.75 31.21
CA GLN A 672 -3.56 -17.83 31.52
C GLN A 672 -3.02 -16.45 31.84
N PHE A 673 -3.87 -15.41 31.66
CA PHE A 673 -3.46 -14.03 31.95
C PHE A 673 -3.07 -13.85 33.42
N GLU A 674 -3.73 -14.59 34.30
CA GLU A 674 -3.54 -14.59 35.75
C GLU A 674 -2.19 -15.22 36.18
N ASP A 675 -1.59 -16.04 35.31
CA ASP A 675 -0.28 -16.65 35.55
C ASP A 675 0.88 -15.72 35.23
N LEU A 676 0.62 -14.62 34.50
CA LEU A 676 1.62 -13.71 34.05
C LEU A 676 2.13 -12.80 35.18
N LYS A 677 3.42 -12.50 35.15
CA LYS A 677 4.09 -11.58 36.08
C LYS A 677 5.03 -10.65 35.32
N GLU A 678 5.12 -9.40 35.79
CA GLU A 678 6.15 -8.50 35.30
C GLU A 678 7.55 -9.09 35.51
N GLY A 679 8.43 -8.95 34.51
CA GLY A 679 9.75 -9.59 34.49
C GLY A 679 9.76 -11.03 33.99
N MET A 680 8.59 -11.66 33.77
CA MET A 680 8.51 -13.01 33.23
C MET A 680 8.93 -13.03 31.77
N LYS A 681 9.71 -14.03 31.38
CA LYS A 681 10.06 -14.27 29.99
C LYS A 681 9.04 -15.21 29.36
N VAL A 682 8.49 -14.77 28.25
CA VAL A 682 7.50 -15.53 27.50
C VAL A 682 7.93 -15.67 26.04
N ARG A 683 7.68 -16.81 25.47
CA ARG A 683 7.90 -17.05 24.05
C ARG A 683 6.66 -16.64 23.28
N GLY A 684 6.80 -15.76 22.29
CA GLY A 684 5.67 -15.26 21.52
C GLY A 684 5.95 -15.24 20.02
N LYS A 685 4.86 -15.28 19.26
CA LYS A 685 4.84 -15.15 17.80
C LYS A 685 4.32 -13.77 17.42
N VAL A 686 5.05 -13.03 16.60
CA VAL A 686 4.61 -11.74 16.08
C VAL A 686 3.40 -11.95 15.17
N LYS A 687 2.26 -11.36 15.54
CA LYS A 687 1.01 -11.46 14.79
C LYS A 687 0.88 -10.34 13.75
N ASN A 688 1.25 -9.13 14.13
CA ASN A 688 1.16 -7.97 13.26
C ASN A 688 2.21 -6.92 13.65
N VAL A 689 2.80 -6.23 12.66
CA VAL A 689 3.74 -5.13 12.85
C VAL A 689 3.08 -3.84 12.37
N VAL A 690 3.19 -2.79 13.18
CA VAL A 690 2.59 -1.46 12.93
C VAL A 690 3.60 -0.36 13.26
N ASP A 691 3.40 0.86 12.81
CA ASP A 691 4.32 1.99 12.98
C ASP A 691 4.81 2.23 14.41
N PHE A 692 3.97 1.92 15.40
CA PHE A 692 4.28 2.15 16.82
C PHE A 692 4.78 0.92 17.56
N GLY A 693 4.93 -0.23 16.88
CA GLY A 693 5.42 -1.46 17.48
C GLY A 693 4.90 -2.74 16.84
N ALA A 694 4.73 -3.80 17.62
CA ALA A 694 4.20 -5.06 17.12
C ALA A 694 3.26 -5.72 18.12
N PHE A 695 2.22 -6.37 17.60
CA PHE A 695 1.35 -7.25 18.37
C PHE A 695 1.91 -8.67 18.36
N VAL A 696 1.99 -9.26 19.55
CA VAL A 696 2.61 -10.56 19.77
C VAL A 696 1.59 -11.49 20.42
N ASP A 697 1.43 -12.67 19.86
CA ASP A 697 0.69 -13.76 20.44
C ASP A 697 1.64 -14.57 21.35
N ILE A 698 1.34 -14.58 22.63
CA ILE A 698 2.10 -15.32 23.66
C ILE A 698 1.35 -16.55 24.15
N GLY A 699 0.32 -16.99 23.42
CA GLY A 699 -0.45 -18.19 23.72
C GLY A 699 -1.60 -17.98 24.72
N ILE A 700 -2.04 -16.73 24.90
CA ILE A 700 -3.22 -16.36 25.68
C ILE A 700 -4.25 -15.64 24.81
N LYS A 701 -5.47 -15.43 25.32
CA LYS A 701 -6.56 -14.78 24.59
C LYS A 701 -6.21 -13.35 24.17
N GLU A 702 -5.51 -12.62 25.00
CA GLU A 702 -5.13 -11.23 24.80
C GLU A 702 -3.85 -11.14 23.99
N SER A 703 -3.81 -10.28 22.96
CA SER A 703 -2.58 -9.97 22.26
C SER A 703 -1.73 -9.01 23.09
N ALA A 704 -0.44 -9.35 23.25
CA ALA A 704 0.52 -8.48 23.89
C ALA A 704 1.07 -7.46 22.88
N LEU A 705 1.42 -6.27 23.37
CA LEU A 705 2.01 -5.20 22.56
C LEU A 705 3.46 -4.97 22.97
N ILE A 706 4.36 -4.97 22.00
CA ILE A 706 5.70 -4.41 22.18
C ILE A 706 5.73 -3.05 21.47
N HIS A 707 5.98 -1.99 22.24
CA HIS A 707 6.08 -0.63 21.70
C HIS A 707 7.43 -0.44 21.00
N ILE A 708 7.50 0.43 19.98
CA ILE A 708 8.72 0.69 19.22
C ILE A 708 9.92 1.06 20.10
N SER A 709 9.69 1.77 21.21
CA SER A 709 10.75 2.08 22.18
C SER A 709 11.31 0.86 22.89
N GLU A 710 10.61 -0.26 22.90
CA GLU A 710 11.00 -1.50 23.61
C GLU A 710 11.58 -2.59 22.70
N LEU A 711 11.70 -2.30 21.40
CA LEU A 711 12.22 -3.24 20.40
C LEU A 711 13.73 -3.44 20.48
N SER A 712 14.48 -2.42 20.88
CA SER A 712 15.95 -2.45 20.93
C SER A 712 16.49 -1.38 21.89
N ASP A 713 17.72 -1.58 22.37
CA ASP A 713 18.47 -0.56 23.12
C ASP A 713 18.90 0.62 22.24
N ARG A 714 18.88 0.44 20.90
CA ARG A 714 19.14 1.50 19.92
C ARG A 714 17.82 2.11 19.44
N HIS A 715 17.88 3.35 18.99
CA HIS A 715 16.71 4.01 18.41
C HIS A 715 16.30 3.29 17.12
N VAL A 716 15.11 2.70 17.12
CA VAL A 716 14.46 2.05 15.98
C VAL A 716 13.56 3.08 15.32
N ARG A 717 13.66 3.23 14.00
CA ARG A 717 12.80 4.12 13.22
C ARG A 717 11.60 3.38 12.65
N ASP A 718 11.81 2.17 12.22
CA ASP A 718 10.80 1.28 11.65
C ASP A 718 10.81 -0.05 12.42
N PRO A 719 9.69 -0.43 13.07
CA PRO A 719 9.57 -1.72 13.76
C PRO A 719 9.88 -2.93 12.89
N MET A 720 9.68 -2.85 11.56
CA MET A 720 9.93 -3.93 10.62
C MET A 720 11.42 -4.23 10.41
N GLU A 721 12.32 -3.31 10.81
CA GLU A 721 13.76 -3.57 10.84
C GLU A 721 14.14 -4.60 11.91
N VAL A 722 13.33 -4.74 12.96
CA VAL A 722 13.61 -5.57 14.13
C VAL A 722 12.73 -6.82 14.20
N LEU A 723 11.43 -6.68 13.87
CA LEU A 723 10.44 -7.74 13.95
C LEU A 723 9.66 -7.87 12.64
N LYS A 724 9.34 -9.11 12.28
CA LYS A 724 8.49 -9.46 11.14
C LYS A 724 7.32 -10.32 11.60
N VAL A 725 6.21 -10.24 10.86
CA VAL A 725 5.05 -11.13 11.10
C VAL A 725 5.51 -12.59 10.99
N GLY A 726 5.14 -13.38 11.97
CA GLY A 726 5.57 -14.78 12.07
C GLY A 726 6.85 -15.02 12.86
N ASP A 727 7.63 -13.98 13.19
CA ASP A 727 8.82 -14.11 14.03
C ASP A 727 8.45 -14.69 15.40
N VAL A 728 9.26 -15.65 15.84
CA VAL A 728 9.15 -16.27 17.14
C VAL A 728 10.35 -15.88 17.98
N ARG A 729 10.10 -15.15 19.08
CA ARG A 729 11.15 -14.67 19.99
C ARG A 729 10.76 -14.83 21.45
N GLU A 730 11.74 -14.71 22.33
CA GLU A 730 11.53 -14.57 23.76
C GLU A 730 11.39 -13.10 24.10
N PHE A 731 10.30 -12.74 24.77
CA PHE A 731 9.98 -11.38 25.21
C PHE A 731 9.93 -11.33 26.71
N THR A 732 10.24 -10.18 27.29
CA THR A 732 10.07 -9.91 28.71
C THR A 732 8.80 -9.11 28.93
N ILE A 733 7.94 -9.52 29.85
CA ILE A 733 6.74 -8.76 30.24
C ILE A 733 7.20 -7.57 31.09
N ILE A 734 6.87 -6.34 30.65
CA ILE A 734 7.27 -5.10 31.35
C ILE A 734 6.09 -4.42 32.04
N SER A 735 4.86 -4.71 31.61
CA SER A 735 3.66 -4.14 32.24
C SER A 735 2.45 -5.05 32.06
N LEU A 736 1.58 -5.09 33.08
CA LEU A 736 0.31 -5.81 33.08
C LEU A 736 -0.80 -4.89 33.58
N ASP A 737 -1.73 -4.54 32.67
CA ASP A 737 -2.94 -3.80 33.02
C ASP A 737 -4.11 -4.79 33.22
N TYR A 738 -4.36 -5.15 34.47
CA TYR A 738 -5.40 -6.13 34.83
C TYR A 738 -6.82 -5.62 34.50
N ALA A 739 -7.05 -4.31 34.58
CA ALA A 739 -8.37 -3.73 34.34
C ALA A 739 -8.73 -3.74 32.84
N ARG A 740 -7.74 -3.51 31.98
CA ARG A 740 -7.91 -3.45 30.52
C ARG A 740 -7.38 -4.72 29.82
N ARG A 741 -6.88 -5.67 30.58
CA ARG A 741 -6.24 -6.92 30.09
C ARG A 741 -5.19 -6.64 29.00
N ARG A 742 -4.29 -5.68 29.25
CA ARG A 742 -3.21 -5.30 28.33
C ARG A 742 -1.88 -5.74 28.86
N ILE A 743 -1.00 -6.20 27.96
CA ILE A 743 0.33 -6.72 28.26
C ILE A 743 1.35 -5.94 27.44
N GLY A 744 2.29 -5.33 28.13
CA GLY A 744 3.45 -4.68 27.53
C GLY A 744 4.67 -5.60 27.53
N LEU A 745 5.32 -5.70 26.38
CA LEU A 745 6.51 -6.54 26.16
C LEU A 745 7.74 -5.71 25.83
N SER A 746 8.93 -6.27 26.10
CA SER A 746 10.23 -5.71 25.74
C SER A 746 11.18 -6.78 25.19
N LEU A 747 12.01 -6.38 24.23
CA LEU A 747 13.17 -7.13 23.73
C LEU A 747 14.50 -6.58 24.28
N LYS A 748 14.46 -5.49 25.08
CA LYS A 748 15.67 -4.92 25.67
C LYS A 748 16.27 -5.86 26.71
N ASN A 749 17.58 -5.97 26.71
CA ASN A 749 18.29 -6.68 27.77
C ASN A 749 18.20 -5.87 29.06
N GLN A 750 17.30 -6.24 29.97
CA GLN A 750 17.26 -5.67 31.29
C GLN A 750 18.42 -6.29 32.15
N GLY A 751 19.60 -5.75 31.99
CA GLY A 751 20.62 -5.81 33.02
C GLY A 751 20.18 -4.91 34.19
N GLY A 752 19.83 -5.53 35.33
CA GLY A 752 19.28 -5.03 36.57
C GLY A 752 19.23 -3.50 36.77
N GLY A 753 18.02 -2.97 37.00
CA GLY A 753 17.82 -1.61 37.44
C GLY A 753 16.31 -1.27 37.41
N ALA A 754 15.72 -1.24 38.60
CA ALA A 754 14.33 -0.81 38.77
C ALA A 754 14.11 0.58 38.20
N HIS A 755 13.30 0.73 37.17
CA HIS A 755 12.75 2.00 36.76
C HIS A 755 11.29 2.12 37.23
N ALA A 756 11.14 2.68 38.45
CA ALA A 756 9.95 3.40 38.83
C ALA A 756 9.98 4.77 38.13
N GLY A 757 8.99 5.06 37.29
CA GLY A 757 8.93 6.36 36.64
C GLY A 757 7.69 6.47 35.77
N ALA A 758 6.55 6.72 36.41
CA ALA A 758 5.39 7.26 35.75
C ALA A 758 5.77 8.58 35.08
N ALA A 759 5.65 8.66 33.75
CA ALA A 759 5.82 9.92 33.04
C ALA A 759 4.58 10.81 33.30
N ALA A 760 4.74 11.73 34.24
CA ALA A 760 3.87 12.86 34.38
C ALA A 760 4.12 13.84 33.23
N HIS A 761 3.06 14.30 32.61
CA HIS A 761 3.09 15.40 31.64
C HIS A 761 3.56 16.70 32.34
N PRO A 762 4.46 17.49 31.74
CA PRO A 762 4.74 18.82 32.27
C PRO A 762 3.62 19.78 31.89
N GLU A 763 2.90 20.26 32.89
CA GLU A 763 2.10 21.48 32.81
C GLU A 763 3.05 22.68 32.62
N THR A 764 2.99 23.31 31.46
CA THR A 764 3.56 24.62 31.25
C THR A 764 2.46 25.65 31.29
N ALA A 765 2.46 26.42 32.38
CA ALA A 765 1.72 27.66 32.47
C ALA A 765 2.24 28.66 31.43
N ALA A 766 1.41 29.07 30.51
CA ALA A 766 1.69 30.13 29.55
C ALA A 766 0.76 31.30 29.77
N ALA A 767 1.36 32.44 29.96
CA ALA A 767 0.71 33.74 30.05
C ALA A 767 0.03 34.11 28.72
N GLY A 768 -1.17 34.70 28.81
CA GLY A 768 -2.00 34.98 27.66
C GLY A 768 -1.47 36.05 26.72
N THR A 769 -1.59 35.73 25.47
CA THR A 769 -1.87 36.69 24.41
C THR A 769 -2.99 36.09 23.55
N SER A 770 -4.11 36.80 23.53
CA SER A 770 -5.31 36.44 22.76
C SER A 770 -4.99 36.48 21.28
N LYS A 771 -4.69 35.30 20.69
CA LYS A 771 -4.63 35.11 19.23
C LYS A 771 -6.01 34.73 18.70
N ARG A 772 -6.48 35.45 17.71
CA ARG A 772 -7.75 35.17 17.01
C ARG A 772 -7.67 33.83 16.31
N VAL A 773 -8.29 32.82 16.89
CA VAL A 773 -8.37 31.48 16.30
C VAL A 773 -9.61 31.44 15.40
N VAL A 774 -9.41 31.25 14.11
CA VAL A 774 -10.48 31.03 13.15
C VAL A 774 -10.74 29.54 13.04
N ARG A 775 -11.92 29.13 13.45
CA ARG A 775 -12.39 27.75 13.35
C ARG A 775 -13.06 27.55 12.00
N VAL A 776 -12.43 26.81 11.11
CA VAL A 776 -13.06 26.39 9.85
C VAL A 776 -13.63 25.00 10.05
N VAL A 777 -14.93 24.93 10.27
CA VAL A 777 -15.67 23.66 10.23
C VAL A 777 -15.95 23.34 8.76
N ALA A 778 -15.44 22.21 8.26
CA ALA A 778 -15.80 21.75 6.93
C ALA A 778 -17.31 21.43 6.90
N LYS A 779 -18.10 22.27 6.24
CA LYS A 779 -19.51 21.96 5.98
C LYS A 779 -19.55 20.69 5.12
N LYS A 780 -20.20 19.64 5.63
CA LYS A 780 -20.63 18.49 4.82
C LYS A 780 -21.35 19.00 3.57
N PRO A 781 -21.07 18.48 2.39
CA PRO A 781 -21.96 18.68 1.25
C PRO A 781 -23.33 18.09 1.61
N ALA A 782 -24.40 18.84 1.38
CA ALA A 782 -25.76 18.38 1.57
C ALA A 782 -25.97 17.12 0.75
N GLY A 783 -26.09 15.99 1.42
CA GLY A 783 -26.34 14.70 0.81
C GLY A 783 -27.71 14.68 0.18
N GLY A 784 -27.75 14.20 -1.08
CA GLY A 784 -28.98 13.72 -1.66
C GLY A 784 -29.50 12.54 -0.80
N GLU A 785 -30.79 12.57 -0.55
CA GLU A 785 -31.51 11.47 0.09
C GLU A 785 -31.19 10.14 -0.63
N SER A 786 -30.43 9.29 0.02
CA SER A 786 -30.41 7.87 -0.33
C SER A 786 -31.47 7.18 0.51
N ALA A 787 -32.47 6.64 -0.19
CA ALA A 787 -33.55 5.86 0.37
C ALA A 787 -32.99 4.75 1.29
N ARG A 788 -33.50 4.65 2.52
CA ARG A 788 -33.27 3.53 3.43
C ARG A 788 -33.70 2.24 2.75
N PRO A 789 -32.89 1.18 2.78
CA PRO A 789 -33.41 -0.13 2.40
C PRO A 789 -34.48 -0.58 3.38
N ALA A 790 -35.58 -1.08 2.87
CA ALA A 790 -36.68 -1.64 3.62
C ALA A 790 -36.20 -2.84 4.46
N PRO A 791 -36.76 -3.08 5.65
CA PRO A 791 -36.42 -4.24 6.49
C PRO A 791 -36.84 -5.52 5.78
N ALA A 792 -35.96 -6.52 5.82
CA ALA A 792 -36.23 -7.85 5.31
C ALA A 792 -37.43 -8.48 6.02
N PRO A 793 -38.28 -9.23 5.32
CA PRO A 793 -39.41 -9.91 5.93
C PRO A 793 -38.93 -11.07 6.83
N ALA A 794 -39.56 -11.20 7.99
CA ALA A 794 -39.35 -12.30 8.93
C ALA A 794 -39.65 -13.66 8.29
N PRO A 795 -38.92 -14.72 8.63
CA PRO A 795 -39.21 -16.03 8.15
C PRO A 795 -40.57 -16.50 8.70
N ARG A 796 -41.42 -16.95 7.82
CA ARG A 796 -42.62 -17.75 8.16
C ARG A 796 -42.17 -19.20 8.40
N GLU A 797 -42.62 -19.74 9.51
CA GLU A 797 -42.71 -21.13 10.03
C GLU A 797 -41.86 -22.21 9.35
#